data_de9bad85e3e6a5466fa36d93f3f191f4
#
_entry.id   de9bad85e3e6a5466fa36d93f3f191f4
#
_cell.length_a   1.000
_cell.length_b   1.000
_cell.length_c   1.000
_cell.angle_alpha   90.00
_cell.angle_beta   90.00
_cell.angle_gamma   90.00
#
_symmetry.space_group_name_H-M   'P 1'
#
loop_
_entity.id
_entity.type
_entity.pdbx_description
1 polymer ?
#
loop_
_entity_poly.entity_id
_entity_poly.type
_entity_poly.pdbx_seq_one_letter_code
_entity_poly.pdbx_strand_id
1 'polypeptide(L)'
;MEQPFDYSKDEDILTKFGRDVTNLVKDGKIDPVIGREEEILRIIKILARKTKNNPILIGLPGVGKTAIIEGLAERIIRSDVPENLKKCHVYELDMGALIAGAKYRGEFEERLKAVLKKITDSNGEIILFIDEIHLIVGAGQTEGALDAGNMLKPLLARGELHCIGATTLNEYRKYIEKDSALDRRFQKVLIEEPTVEDTTSILRGIKSKFEAHHGVHISDNAIVQACILSNRYITDRYLPDKAIDLIDEACASIRIQMDSLPEPLDTIKRKILQLEIEKASLIKETDAVSKNRLGEIEKELNKNIDDEKVLQARWLKEKNEIDELKKKQNKLESLKQEYEEASRNGNYNQAAEIQYGKIPTLEKEINELKENNSKERLLSQTVTEDNIAEIISQATKIPVSKLVQGDRQKLLNLKETLKKRVIGQDDALTLVSDAIIRQRSGIQDAKRPIGSFLFLGPTGVGKTEVAKALAECLFDSEEHIIRFDMSEYMESHSVSRLIGAPPGYVGYDEGGQLTEAVRRKPYSIILFDEVEKAHRDVFNIFLQILDDGRLTDSQGRVVDFKNTIIIMTSNIGSEYLLTNDENRYNKVKELIHQSFKPELINRIDEIVLFNSLSKDVQEQIVTKMLNDLTRRIKTQNIDVEFTKN
;
A
#
# COMPACT_ATOMS: atom_id res chain seq x y z
N MET A 1 3.47 39.04 -35.84
CA MET A 1 4.30 37.85 -35.83
C MET A 1 5.35 38.07 -34.75
N GLU A 2 5.15 37.50 -33.59
CA GLU A 2 6.19 37.49 -32.53
C GLU A 2 7.37 36.67 -33.07
N GLN A 3 8.59 37.24 -33.03
CA GLN A 3 9.79 36.50 -33.41
C GLN A 3 9.93 35.26 -32.51
N PRO A 4 10.30 34.10 -33.05
CA PRO A 4 10.56 32.91 -32.23
C PRO A 4 11.61 33.26 -31.18
N PHE A 5 11.33 32.92 -29.93
CA PHE A 5 12.26 33.17 -28.83
C PHE A 5 13.51 32.27 -29.03
N ASP A 6 14.68 32.90 -29.18
CA ASP A 6 15.94 32.18 -29.39
C ASP A 6 16.46 31.67 -28.03
N TYR A 7 16.03 30.46 -27.66
CA TYR A 7 16.45 29.80 -26.44
C TYR A 7 17.97 29.53 -26.33
N SER A 8 18.71 29.62 -27.45
CA SER A 8 20.16 29.37 -27.43
C SER A 8 20.99 30.45 -26.73
N LYS A 9 20.40 31.62 -26.47
CA LYS A 9 21.02 32.76 -25.81
C LYS A 9 20.59 32.97 -24.36
N ASP A 10 19.71 32.10 -23.88
CA ASP A 10 19.18 32.17 -22.51
C ASP A 10 20.20 31.55 -21.53
N GLU A 11 20.83 32.37 -20.71
CA GLU A 11 21.82 31.91 -19.72
C GLU A 11 21.17 31.01 -18.64
N ASP A 12 19.88 31.17 -18.38
CA ASP A 12 19.11 30.45 -17.35
C ASP A 12 18.35 29.23 -17.87
N ILE A 13 18.66 28.76 -19.08
CA ILE A 13 17.89 27.67 -19.71
C ILE A 13 17.88 26.37 -18.89
N LEU A 14 18.98 26.08 -18.19
CA LEU A 14 19.06 24.91 -17.33
C LEU A 14 18.11 25.03 -16.12
N THR A 15 18.01 26.20 -15.51
CA THR A 15 17.09 26.41 -14.35
C THR A 15 15.62 26.44 -14.75
N LYS A 16 15.32 26.75 -16.02
CA LYS A 16 13.94 26.72 -16.55
C LYS A 16 13.42 25.32 -16.85
N PHE A 17 14.28 24.44 -17.30
CA PHE A 17 13.88 23.10 -17.79
C PHE A 17 14.45 21.94 -16.97
N GLY A 18 14.89 22.21 -15.74
CA GLY A 18 15.34 21.18 -14.83
C GLY A 18 15.93 21.74 -13.55
N ARG A 19 16.58 20.87 -12.80
CA ARG A 19 17.17 21.20 -11.50
C ARG A 19 18.56 20.60 -11.34
N ASP A 20 19.44 21.34 -10.69
CA ASP A 20 20.77 20.86 -10.30
C ASP A 20 20.66 20.09 -8.98
N VAL A 21 20.66 18.76 -9.07
CA VAL A 21 20.55 17.85 -7.92
C VAL A 21 21.76 18.02 -6.99
N THR A 22 22.96 18.26 -7.55
CA THR A 22 24.18 18.46 -6.75
C THR A 22 24.07 19.70 -5.87
N ASN A 23 23.56 20.80 -6.41
CA ASN A 23 23.35 22.01 -5.61
C ASN A 23 22.23 21.83 -4.56
N LEU A 24 21.14 21.10 -4.88
CA LEU A 24 20.08 20.79 -3.91
C LEU A 24 20.58 19.95 -2.74
N VAL A 25 21.45 18.96 -3.00
CA VAL A 25 22.11 18.17 -1.93
C VAL A 25 23.06 19.06 -1.12
N LYS A 26 23.80 19.97 -1.78
CA LYS A 26 24.68 20.92 -1.10
C LYS A 26 23.91 21.85 -0.16
N ASP A 27 22.73 22.29 -0.59
CA ASP A 27 21.82 23.14 0.20
C ASP A 27 21.06 22.36 1.29
N GLY A 28 21.26 21.03 1.43
CA GLY A 28 20.57 20.21 2.42
C GLY A 28 19.07 19.99 2.16
N LYS A 29 18.62 20.27 0.93
CA LYS A 29 17.20 20.16 0.54
C LYS A 29 16.78 18.73 0.18
N ILE A 30 17.73 17.80 0.08
CA ILE A 30 17.50 16.40 -0.29
C ILE A 30 17.81 15.51 0.92
N ASP A 31 17.08 14.41 1.03
CA ASP A 31 17.24 13.44 2.09
C ASP A 31 18.49 12.58 1.90
N PRO A 32 19.17 12.15 2.99
CA PRO A 32 20.31 11.23 2.88
C PRO A 32 19.85 9.89 2.30
N VAL A 33 20.62 9.38 1.35
CA VAL A 33 20.32 8.11 0.70
C VAL A 33 20.93 6.97 1.49
N ILE A 34 20.10 5.97 1.82
CA ILE A 34 20.48 4.83 2.67
C ILE A 34 20.24 3.53 1.90
N GLY A 35 21.21 2.61 1.97
CA GLY A 35 21.04 1.23 1.50
C GLY A 35 21.09 1.04 -0.02
N ARG A 36 21.76 1.93 -0.76
CA ARG A 36 21.92 1.84 -2.23
C ARG A 36 23.40 1.95 -2.68
N GLU A 37 24.31 1.57 -1.81
CA GLU A 37 25.75 1.73 -2.04
C GLU A 37 26.24 0.94 -3.25
N GLU A 38 25.75 -0.26 -3.47
CA GLU A 38 26.18 -1.13 -4.58
C GLU A 38 25.74 -0.56 -5.93
N GLU A 39 24.51 -0.09 -6.02
CA GLU A 39 23.94 0.49 -7.24
C GLU A 39 24.66 1.81 -7.57
N ILE A 40 24.88 2.69 -6.59
CA ILE A 40 25.59 3.95 -6.77
C ILE A 40 27.04 3.67 -7.23
N LEU A 41 27.74 2.74 -6.60
CA LEU A 41 29.08 2.34 -7.00
C LEU A 41 29.10 1.76 -8.42
N ARG A 42 28.05 1.00 -8.79
CA ARG A 42 27.90 0.47 -10.14
C ARG A 42 27.74 1.60 -11.17
N ILE A 43 26.95 2.61 -10.89
CA ILE A 43 26.79 3.80 -11.73
C ILE A 43 28.14 4.54 -11.90
N ILE A 44 28.85 4.80 -10.81
CA ILE A 44 30.17 5.45 -10.82
C ILE A 44 31.13 4.67 -11.72
N LYS A 45 31.18 3.32 -11.57
CA LYS A 45 32.01 2.46 -12.42
C LYS A 45 31.63 2.56 -13.91
N ILE A 46 30.35 2.70 -14.23
CA ILE A 46 29.89 2.83 -15.62
C ILE A 46 30.27 4.20 -16.17
N LEU A 47 30.02 5.28 -15.45
CA LEU A 47 30.38 6.64 -15.85
C LEU A 47 31.89 6.82 -16.07
N ALA A 48 32.73 6.11 -15.34
CA ALA A 48 34.19 6.14 -15.50
C ALA A 48 34.71 5.33 -16.69
N ARG A 49 33.85 4.62 -17.45
CA ARG A 49 34.28 3.82 -18.63
C ARG A 49 34.56 4.71 -19.83
N LYS A 50 35.44 4.22 -20.70
CA LYS A 50 35.75 4.89 -21.98
C LYS A 50 34.60 4.78 -23.01
N THR A 51 33.86 3.67 -22.99
CA THR A 51 32.74 3.38 -23.88
C THR A 51 31.61 2.77 -23.09
N LYS A 52 30.36 2.93 -23.55
CA LYS A 52 29.15 2.52 -22.83
C LYS A 52 29.12 3.08 -21.41
N ASN A 53 29.42 4.35 -21.31
CA ASN A 53 29.54 5.12 -20.07
C ASN A 53 28.22 5.78 -19.62
N ASN A 54 27.09 5.44 -20.26
CA ASN A 54 25.78 5.94 -19.89
C ASN A 54 24.99 4.82 -19.20
N PRO A 55 24.77 4.90 -17.88
CA PRO A 55 23.92 3.94 -17.17
C PRO A 55 22.44 4.18 -17.46
N ILE A 56 21.66 3.10 -17.48
CA ILE A 56 20.20 3.17 -17.46
C ILE A 56 19.68 2.34 -16.29
N LEU A 57 18.94 3.01 -15.39
CA LEU A 57 18.32 2.42 -14.21
C LEU A 57 17.00 1.77 -14.63
N ILE A 58 16.90 0.47 -14.42
CA ILE A 58 15.71 -0.31 -14.78
C ILE A 58 15.13 -0.88 -13.49
N GLY A 59 13.94 -0.46 -13.14
CA GLY A 59 13.28 -0.95 -11.92
C GLY A 59 11.80 -0.59 -11.91
N LEU A 60 11.06 -1.23 -11.02
CA LEU A 60 9.64 -0.96 -10.81
C LEU A 60 9.41 0.50 -10.34
N PRO A 61 8.20 1.04 -10.49
CA PRO A 61 7.90 2.36 -9.93
C PRO A 61 8.02 2.36 -8.40
N GLY A 62 8.49 3.46 -7.80
CA GLY A 62 8.58 3.58 -6.35
C GLY A 62 9.72 2.82 -5.65
N VAL A 63 10.62 2.13 -6.40
CA VAL A 63 11.77 1.41 -5.78
C VAL A 63 12.96 2.31 -5.42
N GLY A 64 12.88 3.62 -5.67
CA GLY A 64 13.92 4.59 -5.32
C GLY A 64 14.97 4.82 -6.40
N LYS A 65 14.62 4.77 -7.70
CA LYS A 65 15.56 5.08 -8.80
C LYS A 65 16.14 6.50 -8.70
N THR A 66 15.32 7.49 -8.40
CA THR A 66 15.73 8.89 -8.24
C THR A 66 16.65 9.08 -7.02
N ALA A 67 16.36 8.39 -5.92
CA ALA A 67 17.20 8.42 -4.72
C ALA A 67 18.66 7.98 -5.00
N ILE A 68 18.87 7.02 -5.91
CA ILE A 68 20.23 6.59 -6.31
C ILE A 68 21.01 7.75 -6.96
N ILE A 69 20.32 8.59 -7.71
CA ILE A 69 20.93 9.77 -8.35
C ILE A 69 21.28 10.84 -7.32
N GLU A 70 20.41 11.02 -6.33
CA GLU A 70 20.65 11.89 -5.18
C GLU A 70 21.88 11.41 -4.37
N GLY A 71 21.98 10.08 -4.14
CA GLY A 71 23.14 9.48 -3.51
C GLY A 71 24.43 9.61 -4.34
N LEU A 72 24.36 9.57 -5.66
CA LEU A 72 25.50 9.87 -6.54
C LEU A 72 25.94 11.33 -6.36
N ALA A 73 25.02 12.28 -6.34
CA ALA A 73 25.30 13.70 -6.11
C ALA A 73 25.93 13.92 -4.74
N GLU A 74 25.46 13.23 -3.69
CA GLU A 74 26.06 13.28 -2.36
C GLU A 74 27.52 12.81 -2.34
N ARG A 75 27.83 11.68 -3.02
CA ARG A 75 29.22 11.20 -3.14
C ARG A 75 30.12 12.15 -3.93
N ILE A 76 29.59 12.81 -4.97
CA ILE A 76 30.33 13.83 -5.72
C ILE A 76 30.72 14.98 -4.79
N ILE A 77 29.78 15.50 -3.99
CA ILE A 77 30.04 16.59 -3.05
C ILE A 77 31.06 16.19 -2.00
N ARG A 78 30.96 14.96 -1.48
CA ARG A 78 31.94 14.41 -0.50
C ARG A 78 33.29 14.08 -1.13
N SER A 79 33.45 14.25 -2.45
CA SER A 79 34.64 13.86 -3.21
C SER A 79 34.98 12.36 -3.14
N ASP A 80 33.96 11.52 -2.84
CA ASP A 80 34.05 10.05 -2.81
C ASP A 80 33.74 9.43 -4.18
N VAL A 81 34.36 9.98 -5.20
CA VAL A 81 34.26 9.57 -6.60
C VAL A 81 35.62 9.72 -7.30
N PRO A 82 35.87 9.03 -8.43
CA PRO A 82 37.08 9.21 -9.25
C PRO A 82 37.30 10.68 -9.66
N GLU A 83 38.56 11.05 -9.89
CA GLU A 83 38.98 12.45 -10.18
C GLU A 83 38.16 13.11 -11.30
N ASN A 84 37.83 12.35 -12.34
CA ASN A 84 37.07 12.85 -13.49
C ASN A 84 35.60 13.19 -13.16
N LEU A 85 35.08 12.73 -12.02
CA LEU A 85 33.69 13.00 -11.59
C LEU A 85 33.60 14.03 -10.45
N LYS A 86 34.71 14.40 -9.81
CA LYS A 86 34.70 15.31 -8.64
C LYS A 86 34.18 16.71 -8.93
N LYS A 87 34.25 17.17 -10.18
CA LYS A 87 33.77 18.50 -10.60
C LYS A 87 32.43 18.44 -11.31
N CYS A 88 31.86 17.24 -11.43
CA CYS A 88 30.60 17.08 -12.15
C CYS A 88 29.41 17.53 -11.32
N HIS A 89 28.43 18.08 -12.00
CA HIS A 89 27.11 18.40 -11.49
C HIS A 89 26.09 17.44 -12.10
N VAL A 90 25.21 16.89 -11.28
CA VAL A 90 24.09 16.07 -11.76
C VAL A 90 22.90 16.98 -12.00
N TYR A 91 22.48 17.05 -13.24
CA TYR A 91 21.36 17.88 -13.67
C TYR A 91 20.19 17.00 -14.09
N GLU A 92 19.06 17.15 -13.42
CA GLU A 92 17.82 16.44 -13.72
C GLU A 92 16.95 17.23 -14.70
N LEU A 93 16.59 16.61 -15.81
CA LEU A 93 15.75 17.21 -16.84
C LEU A 93 14.27 17.11 -16.48
N ASP A 94 13.59 18.24 -16.46
CA ASP A 94 12.13 18.30 -16.27
C ASP A 94 11.40 18.18 -17.61
N MET A 95 10.92 16.97 -17.91
CA MET A 95 10.16 16.69 -19.12
C MET A 95 8.82 17.45 -19.15
N GLY A 96 8.21 17.66 -17.98
CA GLY A 96 6.96 18.41 -17.86
C GLY A 96 7.15 19.88 -18.28
N ALA A 97 8.21 20.53 -17.77
CA ALA A 97 8.54 21.91 -18.11
C ALA A 97 8.90 22.08 -19.60
N LEU A 98 9.57 21.08 -20.18
CA LEU A 98 9.90 21.11 -21.62
C LEU A 98 8.66 21.06 -22.51
N ILE A 99 7.66 20.29 -22.13
CA ILE A 99 6.43 20.08 -22.91
C ILE A 99 5.41 21.18 -22.62
N ALA A 100 5.37 21.69 -21.38
CA ALA A 100 4.39 22.70 -20.96
C ALA A 100 4.49 23.98 -21.80
N GLY A 101 3.35 24.38 -22.36
CA GLY A 101 3.24 25.60 -23.17
C GLY A 101 3.86 25.52 -24.57
N ALA A 102 4.43 24.39 -24.97
CA ALA A 102 4.89 24.20 -26.35
C ALA A 102 3.67 24.03 -27.28
N LYS A 103 3.39 25.05 -28.08
CA LYS A 103 2.23 25.06 -29.01
C LYS A 103 2.46 24.14 -30.22
N TYR A 104 3.71 23.90 -30.59
CA TYR A 104 4.10 23.12 -31.77
C TYR A 104 5.31 22.24 -31.45
N ARG A 105 5.43 21.11 -32.15
CA ARG A 105 6.54 20.16 -32.05
C ARG A 105 7.93 20.83 -32.14
N GLY A 106 8.11 21.79 -33.05
CA GLY A 106 9.37 22.49 -33.22
C GLY A 106 9.86 23.23 -31.98
N GLU A 107 8.95 23.78 -31.18
CA GLU A 107 9.29 24.53 -29.96
C GLU A 107 9.89 23.63 -28.88
N PHE A 108 9.33 22.43 -28.68
CA PHE A 108 9.91 21.42 -27.78
C PHE A 108 11.32 20.98 -28.26
N GLU A 109 11.46 20.71 -29.56
CA GLU A 109 12.75 20.31 -30.14
C GLU A 109 13.80 21.42 -29.98
N GLU A 110 13.44 22.69 -30.16
CA GLU A 110 14.32 23.83 -29.94
C GLU A 110 14.75 23.96 -28.48
N ARG A 111 13.82 23.82 -27.53
CA ARG A 111 14.10 23.84 -26.09
C ARG A 111 15.07 22.74 -25.69
N LEU A 112 14.77 21.48 -26.08
CA LEU A 112 15.62 20.34 -25.79
C LEU A 112 17.01 20.49 -26.43
N LYS A 113 17.09 20.95 -27.69
CA LYS A 113 18.35 21.21 -28.38
C LYS A 113 19.19 22.26 -27.67
N ALA A 114 18.58 23.32 -27.17
CA ALA A 114 19.27 24.38 -26.43
C ALA A 114 19.80 23.88 -25.08
N VAL A 115 19.02 23.06 -24.32
CA VAL A 115 19.49 22.40 -23.08
C VAL A 115 20.66 21.47 -23.39
N LEU A 116 20.54 20.57 -24.38
CA LEU A 116 21.60 19.62 -24.76
C LEU A 116 22.87 20.36 -25.21
N LYS A 117 22.75 21.45 -25.95
CA LYS A 117 23.91 22.27 -26.34
C LYS A 117 24.60 22.86 -25.13
N LYS A 118 23.89 23.42 -24.16
CA LYS A 118 24.48 23.97 -22.93
C LYS A 118 25.23 22.89 -22.12
N ILE A 119 24.67 21.67 -22.07
CA ILE A 119 25.30 20.51 -21.39
C ILE A 119 26.58 20.09 -22.14
N THR A 120 26.53 19.97 -23.47
CA THR A 120 27.72 19.60 -24.25
C THR A 120 28.82 20.66 -24.20
N ASP A 121 28.46 21.95 -24.17
CA ASP A 121 29.40 23.07 -24.05
C ASP A 121 30.11 23.10 -22.66
N SER A 122 29.60 22.37 -21.66
CA SER A 122 30.23 22.23 -20.33
C SER A 122 31.43 21.26 -20.31
N ASN A 123 31.81 20.68 -21.45
CA ASN A 123 32.95 19.76 -21.58
C ASN A 123 32.93 18.57 -20.60
N GLY A 124 31.77 18.05 -20.27
CA GLY A 124 31.60 16.86 -19.43
C GLY A 124 31.49 17.17 -17.93
N GLU A 125 31.38 18.46 -17.54
CA GLU A 125 31.13 18.84 -16.13
C GLU A 125 29.68 18.61 -15.70
N ILE A 126 28.75 18.39 -16.66
CA ILE A 126 27.33 18.12 -16.38
C ILE A 126 26.98 16.69 -16.77
N ILE A 127 26.44 15.95 -15.81
CA ILE A 127 25.82 14.62 -16.01
C ILE A 127 24.32 14.82 -16.08
N LEU A 128 23.74 14.52 -17.25
CA LEU A 128 22.31 14.65 -17.48
C LEU A 128 21.57 13.44 -16.91
N PHE A 129 20.65 13.65 -15.98
CA PHE A 129 19.71 12.63 -15.53
C PHE A 129 18.34 12.85 -16.20
N ILE A 130 17.79 11.78 -16.77
CA ILE A 130 16.48 11.77 -17.41
C ILE A 130 15.64 10.70 -16.75
N ASP A 131 14.70 11.12 -15.92
CA ASP A 131 13.68 10.18 -15.43
C ASP A 131 12.66 9.90 -16.54
N GLU A 132 12.09 8.71 -16.52
CA GLU A 132 11.18 8.23 -17.57
C GLU A 132 11.72 8.45 -19.01
N ILE A 133 13.00 8.12 -19.23
CA ILE A 133 13.70 8.35 -20.52
C ILE A 133 12.92 7.79 -21.74
N HIS A 134 12.04 6.82 -21.51
CA HIS A 134 11.16 6.27 -22.55
C HIS A 134 10.22 7.30 -23.16
N LEU A 135 9.87 8.39 -22.45
CA LEU A 135 9.07 9.49 -22.98
C LEU A 135 9.77 10.22 -24.12
N ILE A 136 11.10 10.33 -24.06
CA ILE A 136 11.90 10.95 -25.11
C ILE A 136 12.06 10.02 -26.32
N VAL A 137 12.20 8.72 -26.06
CA VAL A 137 12.51 7.72 -27.11
C VAL A 137 11.23 7.16 -27.75
N GLY A 138 10.17 7.00 -26.96
CA GLY A 138 8.92 6.36 -27.39
C GLY A 138 7.92 7.28 -28.08
N ALA A 139 8.10 8.55 -27.96
CA ALA A 139 7.19 9.55 -28.51
C ALA A 139 7.11 9.55 -30.06
N GLY A 140 8.03 8.87 -30.75
CA GLY A 140 8.09 8.82 -32.23
C GLY A 140 7.22 7.77 -32.92
N GLN A 141 6.49 6.91 -32.22
CA GLN A 141 5.74 5.79 -32.84
C GLN A 141 4.26 6.10 -33.18
N THR A 142 3.71 7.21 -32.75
CA THR A 142 2.38 7.70 -33.16
C THR A 142 2.53 8.82 -34.17
N GLU A 143 1.70 8.84 -35.21
CA GLU A 143 1.68 9.92 -36.22
C GLU A 143 1.56 11.28 -35.53
N GLY A 144 2.64 12.11 -35.58
CA GLY A 144 2.71 13.42 -34.94
C GLY A 144 3.48 13.47 -33.62
N ALA A 145 4.02 12.36 -33.10
CA ALA A 145 4.74 12.34 -31.82
C ALA A 145 6.22 12.74 -31.94
N LEU A 146 6.75 13.22 -30.81
CA LEU A 146 8.07 13.83 -30.60
C LEU A 146 9.20 12.79 -30.77
N ASP A 147 10.06 12.91 -31.77
CA ASP A 147 11.24 12.06 -31.93
C ASP A 147 12.52 12.74 -31.40
N ALA A 148 12.50 13.01 -30.10
CA ALA A 148 13.66 13.58 -29.39
C ALA A 148 14.81 12.58 -29.22
N GLY A 149 14.54 11.28 -29.38
CA GLY A 149 15.57 10.24 -29.35
C GLY A 149 16.65 10.45 -30.41
N ASN A 150 16.29 10.95 -31.60
CA ASN A 150 17.25 11.22 -32.67
C ASN A 150 18.22 12.38 -32.35
N MET A 151 17.89 13.25 -31.39
CA MET A 151 18.82 14.30 -30.94
C MET A 151 19.85 13.76 -29.95
N LEU A 152 19.46 12.80 -29.10
CA LEU A 152 20.36 12.19 -28.11
C LEU A 152 21.35 11.21 -28.77
N LYS A 153 20.92 10.44 -29.77
CA LYS A 153 21.75 9.39 -30.42
C LYS A 153 23.11 9.86 -30.90
N PRO A 154 23.26 10.99 -31.62
CA PRO A 154 24.57 11.48 -32.06
C PRO A 154 25.49 11.88 -30.91
N LEU A 155 24.94 12.54 -29.87
CA LEU A 155 25.71 13.02 -28.73
C LEU A 155 26.22 11.86 -27.87
N LEU A 156 25.35 10.86 -27.61
CA LEU A 156 25.74 9.63 -26.94
C LEU A 156 26.74 8.80 -27.75
N ALA A 157 26.64 8.83 -29.11
CA ALA A 157 27.54 8.10 -29.99
C ALA A 157 28.96 8.67 -29.95
N ARG A 158 29.09 9.99 -29.88
CA ARG A 158 30.37 10.69 -29.88
C ARG A 158 30.99 10.79 -28.48
N GLY A 159 30.21 10.43 -27.41
CA GLY A 159 30.65 10.57 -26.02
C GLY A 159 30.68 12.03 -25.54
N GLU A 160 29.96 12.90 -26.23
CA GLU A 160 29.83 14.33 -25.89
C GLU A 160 28.82 14.57 -24.76
N LEU A 161 27.96 13.58 -24.48
CA LEU A 161 26.93 13.63 -23.46
C LEU A 161 27.13 12.47 -22.47
N HIS A 162 27.24 12.80 -21.18
CA HIS A 162 27.09 11.86 -20.08
C HIS A 162 25.64 11.87 -19.63
N CYS A 163 24.96 10.73 -19.80
CA CYS A 163 23.53 10.62 -19.51
C CYS A 163 23.23 9.41 -18.62
N ILE A 164 22.42 9.62 -17.61
CA ILE A 164 21.81 8.56 -16.79
C ILE A 164 20.32 8.55 -17.12
N GLY A 165 19.81 7.42 -17.58
CA GLY A 165 18.37 7.24 -17.80
C GLY A 165 17.73 6.44 -16.69
N ALA A 166 16.45 6.67 -16.41
CA ALA A 166 15.64 5.80 -15.56
C ALA A 166 14.35 5.40 -16.28
N THR A 167 13.92 4.16 -16.12
CA THR A 167 12.69 3.62 -16.74
C THR A 167 12.25 2.32 -16.05
N THR A 168 11.08 1.82 -16.41
CA THR A 168 10.64 0.47 -16.00
C THR A 168 11.13 -0.60 -16.99
N LEU A 169 11.11 -1.87 -16.58
CA LEU A 169 11.53 -2.99 -17.44
C LEU A 169 10.65 -3.12 -18.69
N ASN A 170 9.35 -2.90 -18.55
CA ASN A 170 8.40 -3.00 -19.67
C ASN A 170 8.64 -1.90 -20.70
N GLU A 171 8.85 -0.68 -20.26
CA GLU A 171 9.14 0.47 -21.13
C GLU A 171 10.51 0.36 -21.77
N TYR A 172 11.52 -0.13 -21.02
CA TYR A 172 12.82 -0.43 -21.56
C TYR A 172 12.73 -1.38 -22.77
N ARG A 173 12.04 -2.53 -22.59
CA ARG A 173 11.83 -3.52 -23.65
C ARG A 173 11.04 -2.97 -24.84
N LYS A 174 10.05 -2.14 -24.56
CA LYS A 174 9.15 -1.60 -25.59
C LYS A 174 9.82 -0.52 -26.44
N TYR A 175 10.61 0.36 -25.86
CA TYR A 175 11.09 1.58 -26.49
C TYR A 175 12.61 1.62 -26.71
N ILE A 176 13.43 1.14 -25.77
CA ILE A 176 14.89 1.31 -25.81
C ILE A 176 15.57 0.06 -26.37
N GLU A 177 15.20 -1.12 -25.94
CA GLU A 177 15.81 -2.38 -26.40
C GLU A 177 15.59 -2.64 -27.90
N LYS A 178 14.47 -2.17 -28.44
CA LYS A 178 14.16 -2.24 -29.88
C LYS A 178 15.03 -1.30 -30.74
N ASP A 179 15.56 -0.24 -30.15
CA ASP A 179 16.44 0.70 -30.81
C ASP A 179 17.90 0.29 -30.60
N SER A 180 18.46 -0.42 -31.56
CA SER A 180 19.83 -0.94 -31.47
C SER A 180 20.91 0.13 -31.30
N ALA A 181 20.65 1.39 -31.67
CA ALA A 181 21.58 2.50 -31.48
C ALA A 181 21.64 2.95 -30.03
N LEU A 182 20.51 2.97 -29.35
CA LEU A 182 20.40 3.33 -27.92
C LEU A 182 20.84 2.16 -27.03
N ASP A 183 20.36 0.94 -27.28
CA ASP A 183 20.70 -0.24 -26.48
C ASP A 183 22.22 -0.47 -26.39
N ARG A 184 22.94 -0.20 -27.48
CA ARG A 184 24.42 -0.31 -27.51
C ARG A 184 25.13 0.78 -26.74
N ARG A 185 24.46 1.88 -26.39
CA ARG A 185 25.05 3.04 -25.71
C ARG A 185 24.78 3.06 -24.21
N PHE A 186 23.66 2.50 -23.81
CA PHE A 186 23.31 2.39 -22.39
C PHE A 186 23.81 1.08 -21.77
N GLN A 187 24.24 1.18 -20.51
CA GLN A 187 24.57 0.03 -19.67
C GLN A 187 23.47 -0.18 -18.64
N LYS A 188 22.83 -1.32 -18.69
CA LYS A 188 21.71 -1.68 -17.77
C LYS A 188 22.20 -1.79 -16.33
N VAL A 189 21.47 -1.17 -15.40
CA VAL A 189 21.58 -1.31 -13.96
C VAL A 189 20.19 -1.66 -13.46
N LEU A 190 20.01 -2.89 -12.99
CA LEU A 190 18.75 -3.35 -12.44
C LEU A 190 18.63 -2.85 -11.01
N ILE A 191 17.48 -2.25 -10.70
CA ILE A 191 17.13 -1.76 -9.37
C ILE A 191 15.99 -2.62 -8.85
N GLU A 192 16.29 -3.42 -7.86
CA GLU A 192 15.33 -4.31 -7.23
C GLU A 192 14.58 -3.61 -6.09
N GLU A 193 13.39 -4.15 -5.76
CA GLU A 193 12.65 -3.73 -4.57
C GLU A 193 13.49 -4.03 -3.33
N PRO A 194 13.69 -3.06 -2.41
CA PRO A 194 14.45 -3.30 -1.17
C PRO A 194 13.69 -4.28 -0.26
N THR A 195 14.44 -4.96 0.59
CA THR A 195 13.86 -5.82 1.62
C THR A 195 13.13 -5.00 2.68
N VAL A 196 12.31 -5.67 3.52
CA VAL A 196 11.66 -5.03 4.67
C VAL A 196 12.71 -4.46 5.65
N GLU A 197 13.84 -5.14 5.82
CA GLU A 197 14.95 -4.71 6.68
C GLU A 197 15.64 -3.46 6.14
N ASP A 198 15.94 -3.43 4.83
CA ASP A 198 16.51 -2.26 4.17
C ASP A 198 15.55 -1.07 4.22
N THR A 199 14.26 -1.32 3.95
CA THR A 199 13.23 -0.28 4.04
C THR A 199 13.09 0.28 5.46
N THR A 200 13.18 -0.56 6.48
CA THR A 200 13.16 -0.11 7.88
C THR A 200 14.35 0.81 8.17
N SER A 201 15.54 0.47 7.63
CA SER A 201 16.74 1.31 7.78
C SER A 201 16.59 2.65 7.06
N ILE A 202 16.00 2.65 5.85
CA ILE A 202 15.68 3.87 5.10
C ILE A 202 14.74 4.76 5.90
N LEU A 203 13.62 4.22 6.39
CA LEU A 203 12.63 4.98 7.16
C LEU A 203 13.20 5.54 8.46
N ARG A 204 14.07 4.80 9.16
CA ARG A 204 14.79 5.32 10.33
C ARG A 204 15.66 6.52 10.00
N GLY A 205 16.29 6.52 8.82
CA GLY A 205 17.12 7.62 8.37
C GLY A 205 16.38 8.91 8.04
N ILE A 206 15.17 8.78 7.48
CA ILE A 206 14.33 9.94 7.12
C ILE A 206 13.35 10.35 8.23
N LYS A 207 13.25 9.57 9.31
CA LYS A 207 12.33 9.78 10.44
C LYS A 207 12.35 11.20 10.98
N SER A 208 13.53 11.74 11.24
CA SER A 208 13.69 13.07 11.86
C SER A 208 13.08 14.18 11.01
N LYS A 209 13.14 14.07 9.68
CA LYS A 209 12.55 15.03 8.76
C LYS A 209 11.03 14.99 8.76
N PHE A 210 10.44 13.78 8.78
CA PHE A 210 8.98 13.64 8.92
C PHE A 210 8.50 14.17 10.29
N GLU A 211 9.24 13.87 11.36
CA GLU A 211 8.94 14.40 12.70
C GLU A 211 9.00 15.94 12.74
N ALA A 212 10.01 16.54 12.09
CA ALA A 212 10.14 17.99 12.02
C ALA A 212 9.03 18.62 11.14
N HIS A 213 8.72 18.01 9.99
CA HIS A 213 7.71 18.55 9.07
C HIS A 213 6.30 18.55 9.69
N HIS A 214 5.88 17.41 10.24
CA HIS A 214 4.54 17.28 10.81
C HIS A 214 4.43 17.73 12.26
N GLY A 215 5.55 17.79 13.00
CA GLY A 215 5.58 18.14 14.42
C GLY A 215 5.01 17.03 15.30
N VAL A 216 5.21 15.77 14.91
CA VAL A 216 4.77 14.56 15.61
C VAL A 216 5.98 13.68 15.91
N HIS A 217 5.85 12.76 16.87
CA HIS A 217 6.88 11.74 17.13
C HIS A 217 6.49 10.43 16.47
N ILE A 218 7.45 9.72 15.88
CA ILE A 218 7.22 8.42 15.25
C ILE A 218 7.90 7.35 16.11
N SER A 219 7.13 6.38 16.62
CA SER A 219 7.71 5.25 17.34
C SER A 219 8.49 4.32 16.41
N ASP A 220 9.52 3.65 16.90
CA ASP A 220 10.27 2.69 16.09
C ASP A 220 9.39 1.50 15.68
N ASN A 221 8.47 1.08 16.56
CA ASN A 221 7.49 0.05 16.24
C ASN A 221 6.58 0.46 15.07
N ALA A 222 6.18 1.73 14.98
CA ALA A 222 5.39 2.21 13.84
C ALA A 222 6.16 2.08 12.52
N ILE A 223 7.45 2.40 12.51
CA ILE A 223 8.32 2.23 11.33
C ILE A 223 8.40 0.77 10.91
N VAL A 224 8.70 -0.12 11.86
CA VAL A 224 8.79 -1.56 11.57
C VAL A 224 7.46 -2.10 11.05
N GLN A 225 6.35 -1.73 11.69
CA GLN A 225 5.02 -2.15 11.27
C GLN A 225 4.61 -1.55 9.92
N ALA A 226 4.94 -0.30 9.63
CA ALA A 226 4.70 0.28 8.31
C ALA A 226 5.38 -0.52 7.19
N CYS A 227 6.63 -0.97 7.40
CA CYS A 227 7.34 -1.81 6.43
C CYS A 227 6.71 -3.20 6.29
N ILE A 228 6.41 -3.87 7.40
CA ILE A 228 5.85 -5.23 7.40
C ILE A 228 4.44 -5.23 6.80
N LEU A 229 3.57 -4.34 7.30
CA LEU A 229 2.17 -4.31 6.90
C LEU A 229 2.00 -3.80 5.47
N SER A 230 2.77 -2.78 5.03
CA SER A 230 2.73 -2.35 3.63
C SER A 230 3.19 -3.45 2.68
N ASN A 231 4.26 -4.17 3.03
CA ASN A 231 4.74 -5.27 2.21
C ASN A 231 3.71 -6.41 2.09
N ARG A 232 2.97 -6.67 3.17
CA ARG A 232 1.97 -7.74 3.24
C ARG A 232 0.64 -7.36 2.61
N TYR A 233 0.17 -6.12 2.81
CA TYR A 233 -1.22 -5.75 2.50
C TYR A 233 -1.37 -4.83 1.28
N ILE A 234 -0.32 -4.09 0.89
CA ILE A 234 -0.31 -3.24 -0.30
C ILE A 234 0.46 -3.95 -1.41
N THR A 235 -0.27 -4.56 -2.34
CA THR A 235 0.31 -5.42 -3.40
C THR A 235 0.46 -4.71 -4.74
N ASP A 236 -0.15 -3.54 -4.91
CA ASP A 236 -0.14 -2.74 -6.14
C ASP A 236 1.00 -1.70 -6.19
N ARG A 237 1.75 -1.55 -5.09
CA ARG A 237 2.91 -0.66 -4.95
C ARG A 237 4.10 -1.40 -4.38
N TYR A 238 5.29 -0.78 -4.46
CA TYR A 238 6.56 -1.39 -4.07
C TYR A 238 7.23 -0.63 -2.92
N LEU A 239 8.07 -1.33 -2.17
CA LEU A 239 8.94 -0.73 -1.17
C LEU A 239 10.06 0.08 -1.87
N PRO A 240 10.55 1.18 -1.26
CA PRO A 240 10.15 1.74 0.05
C PRO A 240 8.93 2.66 -0.03
N ASP A 241 8.50 3.09 -1.22
CA ASP A 241 7.50 4.12 -1.46
C ASP A 241 6.21 3.91 -0.65
N LYS A 242 5.61 2.71 -0.76
CA LYS A 242 4.39 2.38 -0.01
C LYS A 242 4.52 2.46 1.51
N ALA A 243 5.70 2.24 2.08
CA ALA A 243 5.94 2.34 3.51
C ALA A 243 6.18 3.79 3.93
N ILE A 244 6.82 4.59 3.08
CA ILE A 244 7.01 6.02 3.25
C ILE A 244 5.65 6.73 3.26
N ASP A 245 4.81 6.45 2.28
CA ASP A 245 3.45 7.00 2.18
C ASP A 245 2.62 6.72 3.43
N LEU A 246 2.69 5.49 3.98
CA LEU A 246 1.98 5.14 5.22
C LEU A 246 2.44 5.96 6.42
N ILE A 247 3.73 6.19 6.56
CA ILE A 247 4.27 7.01 7.64
C ILE A 247 3.85 8.46 7.46
N ASP A 248 3.90 8.99 6.23
CA ASP A 248 3.48 10.35 5.93
C ASP A 248 1.99 10.56 6.22
N GLU A 249 1.14 9.64 5.77
CA GLU A 249 -0.31 9.67 6.02
C GLU A 249 -0.62 9.54 7.52
N ALA A 250 0.12 8.70 8.26
CA ALA A 250 -0.04 8.56 9.70
C ALA A 250 0.33 9.85 10.44
N CYS A 251 1.44 10.48 10.06
CA CYS A 251 1.86 11.75 10.61
C CYS A 251 0.84 12.86 10.31
N ALA A 252 0.34 12.92 9.07
CA ALA A 252 -0.69 13.87 8.67
C ALA A 252 -2.01 13.66 9.44
N SER A 253 -2.44 12.40 9.62
CA SER A 253 -3.64 12.06 10.39
C SER A 253 -3.56 12.52 11.84
N ILE A 254 -2.44 12.20 12.52
CA ILE A 254 -2.20 12.66 13.88
C ILE A 254 -2.14 14.19 13.95
N ARG A 255 -1.51 14.85 12.96
CA ARG A 255 -1.47 16.32 12.90
C ARG A 255 -2.87 16.92 12.78
N ILE A 256 -3.72 16.38 11.92
CA ILE A 256 -5.12 16.82 11.79
C ILE A 256 -5.88 16.61 13.10
N GLN A 257 -5.68 15.48 13.79
CA GLN A 257 -6.29 15.24 15.10
C GLN A 257 -5.83 16.23 16.15
N MET A 258 -4.55 16.65 16.13
CA MET A 258 -4.00 17.67 17.03
C MET A 258 -4.55 19.07 16.75
N ASP A 259 -4.78 19.41 15.49
CA ASP A 259 -5.32 20.70 15.07
C ASP A 259 -6.85 20.77 15.19
N SER A 260 -7.54 19.62 15.22
CA SER A 260 -8.98 19.53 15.39
C SER A 260 -9.39 19.55 16.88
N LEU A 261 -10.66 19.77 17.13
CA LEU A 261 -11.22 19.68 18.48
C LEU A 261 -11.17 18.24 18.98
N PRO A 262 -10.60 17.94 20.16
CA PRO A 262 -10.62 16.60 20.74
C PRO A 262 -12.05 16.07 20.88
N GLU A 263 -12.24 14.78 20.64
CA GLU A 263 -13.56 14.12 20.69
C GLU A 263 -14.36 14.41 21.98
N PRO A 264 -13.75 14.40 23.19
CA PRO A 264 -14.47 14.77 24.41
C PRO A 264 -14.99 16.20 24.38
N LEU A 265 -14.22 17.14 23.81
CA LEU A 265 -14.61 18.55 23.73
C LEU A 265 -15.70 18.77 22.66
N ASP A 266 -15.60 18.08 21.50
CA ASP A 266 -16.62 18.13 20.46
C ASP A 266 -17.95 17.54 20.94
N THR A 267 -17.91 16.43 21.66
CA THR A 267 -19.09 15.80 22.27
C THR A 267 -19.82 16.73 23.24
N ILE A 268 -19.07 17.41 24.10
CA ILE A 268 -19.65 18.39 25.05
C ILE A 268 -20.24 19.57 24.30
N LYS A 269 -19.56 20.11 23.28
CA LYS A 269 -20.08 21.21 22.45
C LYS A 269 -21.37 20.83 21.75
N ARG A 270 -21.45 19.65 21.16
CA ARG A 270 -22.69 19.17 20.53
C ARG A 270 -23.83 19.03 21.56
N LYS A 271 -23.50 18.52 22.76
CA LYS A 271 -24.49 18.40 23.83
C LYS A 271 -24.99 19.77 24.34
N ILE A 272 -24.09 20.74 24.45
CA ILE A 272 -24.46 22.14 24.78
C ILE A 272 -25.41 22.69 23.72
N LEU A 273 -25.05 22.57 22.45
CA LEU A 273 -25.89 23.05 21.33
C LEU A 273 -27.27 22.38 21.36
N GLN A 274 -27.34 21.07 21.59
CA GLN A 274 -28.60 20.33 21.70
C GLN A 274 -29.47 20.84 22.86
N LEU A 275 -28.88 21.05 24.06
CA LEU A 275 -29.58 21.59 25.21
C LEU A 275 -30.03 23.04 25.00
N GLU A 276 -29.26 23.86 24.28
CA GLU A 276 -29.67 25.22 23.94
C GLU A 276 -30.88 25.24 23.00
N ILE A 277 -30.90 24.33 21.98
CA ILE A 277 -32.04 24.18 21.08
C ILE A 277 -33.30 23.73 21.86
N GLU A 278 -33.14 22.73 22.74
CA GLU A 278 -34.24 22.25 23.61
C GLU A 278 -34.75 23.36 24.55
N LYS A 279 -33.84 24.12 25.16
CA LYS A 279 -34.18 25.29 26.00
C LYS A 279 -34.97 26.35 25.22
N ALA A 280 -34.50 26.70 23.98
CA ALA A 280 -35.18 27.68 23.16
C ALA A 280 -36.59 27.25 22.71
N SER A 281 -36.83 25.94 22.58
CA SER A 281 -38.16 25.38 22.30
C SER A 281 -39.09 25.47 23.50
N LEU A 282 -38.59 25.05 24.71
CA LEU A 282 -39.38 24.96 25.94
C LEU A 282 -39.71 26.32 26.56
N ILE A 283 -38.92 27.37 26.32
CA ILE A 283 -39.22 28.73 26.79
C ILE A 283 -40.57 29.24 26.28
N LYS A 284 -41.03 28.74 25.12
CA LYS A 284 -42.30 29.15 24.51
C LYS A 284 -43.51 28.45 25.13
N GLU A 285 -43.29 27.42 25.94
CA GLU A 285 -44.34 26.61 26.58
C GLU A 285 -44.60 27.08 28.03
N THR A 286 -45.87 27.00 28.48
CA THR A 286 -46.29 27.56 29.78
C THR A 286 -46.70 26.50 30.81
N ASP A 287 -46.69 25.21 30.41
CA ASP A 287 -47.09 24.11 31.26
C ASP A 287 -46.05 23.76 32.36
N ALA A 288 -46.52 23.11 33.43
CA ALA A 288 -45.69 22.81 34.60
C ALA A 288 -44.57 21.80 34.32
N VAL A 289 -44.80 20.88 33.36
CA VAL A 289 -43.81 19.84 32.94
C VAL A 289 -42.65 20.50 32.21
N SER A 290 -42.92 21.39 31.29
CA SER A 290 -41.92 22.15 30.52
C SER A 290 -41.08 23.06 31.43
N LYS A 291 -41.67 23.66 32.46
CA LYS A 291 -40.94 24.47 33.47
C LYS A 291 -39.98 23.64 34.30
N ASN A 292 -40.39 22.45 34.77
CA ASN A 292 -39.50 21.54 35.50
C ASN A 292 -38.33 21.09 34.62
N ARG A 293 -38.60 20.68 33.38
CA ARG A 293 -37.59 20.27 32.41
C ARG A 293 -36.63 21.42 32.09
N LEU A 294 -37.09 22.65 31.97
CA LEU A 294 -36.26 23.84 31.80
C LEU A 294 -35.25 24.02 32.97
N GLY A 295 -35.68 23.82 34.21
CA GLY A 295 -34.79 23.87 35.37
C GLY A 295 -33.71 22.77 35.38
N GLU A 296 -34.03 21.58 34.88
CA GLU A 296 -33.06 20.50 34.68
C GLU A 296 -32.05 20.83 33.58
N ILE A 297 -32.53 21.29 32.41
CA ILE A 297 -31.70 21.69 31.28
C ILE A 297 -30.74 22.79 31.69
N GLU A 298 -31.15 23.78 32.44
CA GLU A 298 -30.27 24.87 32.90
C GLU A 298 -29.14 24.36 33.80
N LYS A 299 -29.42 23.40 34.68
CA LYS A 299 -28.39 22.78 35.51
C LYS A 299 -27.39 21.95 34.68
N GLU A 300 -27.92 21.14 33.72
CA GLU A 300 -27.08 20.35 32.81
C GLU A 300 -26.24 21.25 31.92
N LEU A 301 -26.81 22.34 31.40
CA LEU A 301 -26.16 23.29 30.54
C LEU A 301 -25.01 24.00 31.23
N ASN A 302 -25.24 24.51 32.48
CA ASN A 302 -24.19 25.14 33.26
C ASN A 302 -23.03 24.16 33.56
N LYS A 303 -23.34 22.91 33.93
CA LYS A 303 -22.33 21.89 34.17
C LYS A 303 -21.51 21.63 32.90
N ASN A 304 -22.16 21.41 31.75
CA ASN A 304 -21.46 21.15 30.48
C ASN A 304 -20.62 22.35 30.02
N ILE A 305 -21.07 23.60 30.26
CA ILE A 305 -20.29 24.82 29.98
C ILE A 305 -19.03 24.91 30.84
N ASP A 306 -19.13 24.54 32.11
CA ASP A 306 -17.96 24.57 32.99
C ASP A 306 -16.97 23.45 32.63
N ASP A 307 -17.46 22.25 32.31
CA ASP A 307 -16.65 21.14 31.79
C ASP A 307 -15.98 21.51 30.45
N GLU A 308 -16.71 22.20 29.55
CA GLU A 308 -16.16 22.73 28.30
C GLU A 308 -15.00 23.69 28.56
N LYS A 309 -15.15 24.66 29.44
CA LYS A 309 -14.11 25.65 29.76
C LYS A 309 -12.84 24.99 30.28
N VAL A 310 -12.98 24.00 31.17
CA VAL A 310 -11.84 23.26 31.74
C VAL A 310 -11.11 22.48 30.65
N LEU A 311 -11.84 21.74 29.82
CA LEU A 311 -11.26 20.97 28.71
C LEU A 311 -10.66 21.86 27.61
N GLN A 312 -11.29 22.98 27.30
CA GLN A 312 -10.79 23.94 26.33
C GLN A 312 -9.49 24.61 26.81
N ALA A 313 -9.42 24.99 28.08
CA ALA A 313 -8.20 25.54 28.67
C ALA A 313 -7.04 24.52 28.64
N ARG A 314 -7.33 23.26 28.95
CA ARG A 314 -6.36 22.15 28.90
C ARG A 314 -5.88 21.92 27.47
N TRP A 315 -6.80 21.84 26.50
CA TRP A 315 -6.50 21.66 25.10
C TRP A 315 -5.62 22.80 24.54
N LEU A 316 -5.96 24.07 24.85
CA LEU A 316 -5.15 25.22 24.41
C LEU A 316 -3.75 25.19 25.00
N LYS A 317 -3.60 24.79 26.26
CA LYS A 317 -2.29 24.64 26.88
C LYS A 317 -1.47 23.55 26.19
N GLU A 318 -2.05 22.36 25.99
CA GLU A 318 -1.39 21.26 25.30
C GLU A 318 -0.99 21.65 23.86
N LYS A 319 -1.86 22.36 23.12
CA LYS A 319 -1.58 22.84 21.77
C LYS A 319 -0.40 23.82 21.73
N ASN A 320 -0.34 24.77 22.67
CA ASN A 320 0.76 25.72 22.75
C ASN A 320 2.10 25.02 23.04
N GLU A 321 2.11 24.04 23.96
CA GLU A 321 3.30 23.24 24.27
C GLU A 321 3.80 22.45 23.05
N ILE A 322 2.88 21.92 22.24
CA ILE A 322 3.19 21.22 20.98
C ILE A 322 3.82 22.17 19.96
N ASP A 323 3.23 23.35 19.78
CA ASP A 323 3.74 24.35 18.83
C ASP A 323 5.12 24.88 19.25
N GLU A 324 5.39 25.02 20.53
CA GLU A 324 6.72 25.34 21.05
C GLU A 324 7.74 24.22 20.75
N LEU A 325 7.35 22.97 20.98
CA LEU A 325 8.19 21.81 20.71
C LEU A 325 8.55 21.74 19.22
N LYS A 326 7.57 21.95 18.34
CA LYS A 326 7.76 22.01 16.88
C LYS A 326 8.74 23.11 16.47
N LYS A 327 8.60 24.31 17.02
CA LYS A 327 9.52 25.44 16.75
C LYS A 327 10.95 25.09 17.15
N LYS A 328 11.13 24.42 18.30
CA LYS A 328 12.46 23.99 18.76
C LYS A 328 13.04 22.87 17.92
N GLN A 329 12.23 21.91 17.46
CA GLN A 329 12.68 20.86 16.53
C GLN A 329 13.12 21.43 15.19
N ASN A 330 12.35 22.33 14.60
CA ASN A 330 12.72 23.01 13.35
C ASN A 330 14.03 23.80 13.50
N LYS A 331 14.21 24.46 14.65
CA LYS A 331 15.46 25.17 14.96
C LYS A 331 16.64 24.23 15.14
N LEU A 332 16.43 23.04 15.70
CA LEU A 332 17.47 22.01 15.81
C LEU A 332 17.90 21.52 14.42
N GLU A 333 16.94 21.30 13.54
CA GLU A 333 17.22 20.88 12.15
C GLU A 333 18.01 21.95 11.38
N SER A 334 17.60 23.23 11.48
CA SER A 334 18.36 24.33 10.86
C SER A 334 19.80 24.42 11.42
N LEU A 335 20.00 24.22 12.73
CA LEU A 335 21.34 24.21 13.31
C LEU A 335 22.19 23.03 12.84
N LYS A 336 21.59 21.87 12.62
CA LYS A 336 22.29 20.71 12.03
C LYS A 336 22.72 20.99 10.60
N GLN A 337 21.88 21.64 9.80
CA GLN A 337 22.24 22.07 8.44
C GLN A 337 23.38 23.12 8.47
N GLU A 338 23.28 24.15 9.33
CA GLU A 338 24.36 25.15 9.51
C GLU A 338 25.68 24.50 9.94
N TYR A 339 25.63 23.47 10.80
CA TYR A 339 26.80 22.69 11.20
C TYR A 339 27.45 21.97 10.03
N GLU A 340 26.65 21.30 9.21
CA GLU A 340 27.15 20.61 8.02
C GLU A 340 27.75 21.57 7.00
N GLU A 341 27.11 22.72 6.77
CA GLU A 341 27.65 23.76 5.89
C GLU A 341 29.01 24.34 6.43
N ALA A 342 29.07 24.66 7.72
CA ALA A 342 30.28 25.15 8.34
C ALA A 342 31.43 24.13 8.27
N SER A 343 31.10 22.83 8.45
CA SER A 343 32.08 21.74 8.34
C SER A 343 32.59 21.58 6.90
N ARG A 344 31.68 21.64 5.90
CA ARG A 344 32.05 21.57 4.47
C ARG A 344 32.90 22.74 4.02
N ASN A 345 32.60 23.95 4.53
CA ASN A 345 33.34 25.17 4.20
C ASN A 345 34.67 25.32 4.97
N GLY A 346 35.03 24.32 5.81
CA GLY A 346 36.27 24.36 6.61
C GLY A 346 36.26 25.34 7.79
N ASN A 347 35.08 25.86 8.15
CA ASN A 347 34.93 26.80 9.27
C ASN A 347 34.74 26.04 10.60
N TYR A 348 35.80 25.34 11.02
CA TYR A 348 35.77 24.44 12.17
C TYR A 348 35.41 25.13 13.50
N ASN A 349 35.73 26.43 13.66
CA ASN A 349 35.38 27.17 14.87
C ASN A 349 33.84 27.32 15.01
N GLN A 350 33.19 27.71 13.92
CA GLN A 350 31.73 27.85 13.89
C GLN A 350 31.06 26.47 14.02
N ALA A 351 31.56 25.45 13.34
CA ALA A 351 31.06 24.08 13.46
C ALA A 351 31.15 23.56 14.90
N ALA A 352 32.27 23.81 15.60
CA ALA A 352 32.45 23.42 16.99
C ALA A 352 31.48 24.15 17.95
N GLU A 353 31.26 25.47 17.74
CA GLU A 353 30.30 26.24 18.54
C GLU A 353 28.87 25.69 18.38
N ILE A 354 28.48 25.34 17.17
CA ILE A 354 27.15 24.77 16.91
C ILE A 354 27.04 23.37 17.52
N GLN A 355 28.02 22.49 17.28
CA GLN A 355 27.97 21.09 17.70
C GLN A 355 28.04 20.90 19.22
N TYR A 356 28.93 21.63 19.89
CA TYR A 356 29.19 21.45 21.32
C TYR A 356 28.45 22.47 22.22
N GLY A 357 27.93 23.56 21.63
CA GLY A 357 27.24 24.61 22.36
C GLY A 357 25.74 24.63 22.09
N LYS A 358 25.35 24.91 20.85
CA LYS A 358 23.91 25.19 20.53
C LYS A 358 23.06 23.94 20.44
N ILE A 359 23.53 22.89 19.78
CA ILE A 359 22.77 21.63 19.59
C ILE A 359 22.47 20.94 20.93
N PRO A 360 23.45 20.66 21.82
CA PRO A 360 23.19 19.98 23.09
C PRO A 360 22.26 20.76 24.03
N THR A 361 22.32 22.09 23.98
CA THR A 361 21.42 22.94 24.79
C THR A 361 19.98 22.80 24.32
N LEU A 362 19.78 22.85 23.01
CA LEU A 362 18.43 22.73 22.43
C LEU A 362 17.87 21.30 22.57
N GLU A 363 18.73 20.27 22.45
CA GLU A 363 18.32 18.88 22.69
C GLU A 363 17.91 18.65 24.17
N LYS A 364 18.61 19.26 25.12
CA LYS A 364 18.19 19.24 26.53
C LYS A 364 16.82 19.87 26.73
N GLU A 365 16.61 21.07 26.17
CA GLU A 365 15.31 21.75 26.26
C GLU A 365 14.16 20.93 25.64
N ILE A 366 14.42 20.26 24.51
CA ILE A 366 13.44 19.37 23.85
C ILE A 366 13.16 18.16 24.74
N ASN A 367 14.17 17.55 25.35
CA ASN A 367 14.00 16.40 26.23
C ASN A 367 13.24 16.76 27.52
N GLU A 368 13.55 17.91 28.13
CA GLU A 368 12.82 18.42 29.31
C GLU A 368 11.34 18.65 28.99
N LEU A 369 11.01 19.19 27.81
CA LEU A 369 9.63 19.34 27.35
C LEU A 369 8.95 17.98 27.11
N LYS A 370 9.69 16.98 26.63
CA LYS A 370 9.16 15.61 26.42
C LYS A 370 8.91 14.89 27.75
N GLU A 371 9.81 15.00 28.72
CA GLU A 371 9.69 14.35 30.04
C GLU A 371 8.59 14.94 30.91
N ASN A 372 8.44 16.27 30.93
CA ASN A 372 7.36 16.94 31.66
C ASN A 372 5.95 16.58 31.15
N ASN A 373 5.88 15.92 30.00
CA ASN A 373 4.66 15.68 29.24
C ASN A 373 4.12 14.23 29.34
N SER A 374 4.60 13.42 30.29
CA SER A 374 4.26 11.98 30.41
C SER A 374 2.93 11.66 31.11
N LYS A 375 2.12 12.63 31.52
CA LYS A 375 0.81 12.40 32.14
C LYS A 375 -0.32 12.51 31.12
N GLU A 376 -1.38 11.70 31.27
CA GLU A 376 -2.57 11.59 30.41
C GLU A 376 -2.90 12.84 29.59
N ARG A 377 -2.56 12.82 28.30
CA ARG A 377 -2.84 13.89 27.34
C ARG A 377 -4.16 13.68 26.64
N LEU A 378 -4.84 14.78 26.32
CA LEU A 378 -6.00 14.79 25.41
C LEU A 378 -5.59 14.55 23.95
N LEU A 379 -4.35 14.94 23.57
CA LEU A 379 -3.81 14.85 22.23
C LEU A 379 -2.68 13.81 22.17
N SER A 380 -2.83 12.80 21.33
CA SER A 380 -1.72 11.89 20.97
C SER A 380 -0.75 12.61 20.04
N GLN A 381 0.54 12.61 20.38
CA GLN A 381 1.60 13.21 19.57
C GLN A 381 2.47 12.15 18.92
N THR A 382 2.23 10.88 19.21
CA THR A 382 3.09 9.79 18.78
C THR A 382 2.34 8.92 17.79
N VAL A 383 2.94 8.74 16.62
CA VAL A 383 2.50 7.73 15.66
C VAL A 383 2.86 6.36 16.21
N THR A 384 1.86 5.54 16.45
CA THR A 384 1.98 4.18 16.98
C THR A 384 1.72 3.13 15.91
N GLU A 385 1.99 1.87 16.22
CA GLU A 385 1.65 0.74 15.34
C GLU A 385 0.15 0.65 15.05
N ASP A 386 -0.70 1.03 16.01
CA ASP A 386 -2.16 1.04 15.84
C ASP A 386 -2.61 2.07 14.79
N ASN A 387 -1.97 3.24 14.75
CA ASN A 387 -2.27 4.24 13.73
C ASN A 387 -1.92 3.76 12.32
N ILE A 388 -0.78 3.09 12.17
CA ILE A 388 -0.38 2.48 10.89
C ILE A 388 -1.39 1.40 10.48
N ALA A 389 -1.79 0.54 11.43
CA ALA A 389 -2.78 -0.50 11.18
C ALA A 389 -4.15 0.07 10.77
N GLU A 390 -4.57 1.19 11.39
CA GLU A 390 -5.82 1.88 11.06
C GLU A 390 -5.81 2.44 9.64
N ILE A 391 -4.72 3.09 9.21
CA ILE A 391 -4.60 3.64 7.86
C ILE A 391 -4.64 2.52 6.82
N ILE A 392 -3.89 1.45 7.03
CA ILE A 392 -3.93 0.29 6.14
C ILE A 392 -5.35 -0.30 6.08
N SER A 393 -6.04 -0.37 7.22
CA SER A 393 -7.43 -0.82 7.27
C SER A 393 -8.36 0.07 6.44
N GLN A 394 -8.18 1.39 6.49
CA GLN A 394 -8.95 2.34 5.69
C GLN A 394 -8.64 2.21 4.19
N ALA A 395 -7.36 2.10 3.83
CA ALA A 395 -6.89 1.99 2.45
C ALA A 395 -7.31 0.66 1.79
N THR A 396 -7.15 -0.46 2.52
CA THR A 396 -7.41 -1.80 1.99
C THR A 396 -8.80 -2.33 2.32
N LYS A 397 -9.55 -1.64 3.20
CA LYS A 397 -10.83 -2.08 3.80
C LYS A 397 -10.72 -3.39 4.58
N ILE A 398 -9.53 -3.75 5.03
CA ILE A 398 -9.26 -4.91 5.86
C ILE A 398 -9.07 -4.44 7.30
N PRO A 399 -9.74 -4.99 8.29
CA PRO A 399 -9.60 -4.58 9.69
C PRO A 399 -8.25 -5.02 10.29
N VAL A 400 -7.16 -4.34 9.91
CA VAL A 400 -5.78 -4.69 10.28
C VAL A 400 -5.50 -4.43 11.77
N SER A 401 -6.18 -3.46 12.39
CA SER A 401 -6.05 -3.17 13.82
C SER A 401 -6.39 -4.37 14.72
N LYS A 402 -7.22 -5.29 14.21
CA LYS A 402 -7.54 -6.53 14.90
C LYS A 402 -6.58 -7.69 14.58
N LEU A 403 -5.76 -7.56 13.52
CA LEU A 403 -4.82 -8.58 13.08
C LEU A 403 -3.48 -8.55 13.86
N VAL A 404 -3.08 -7.38 14.37
CA VAL A 404 -1.77 -7.22 15.04
C VAL A 404 -1.74 -7.85 16.43
N GLN A 405 -2.80 -7.73 17.21
CA GLN A 405 -2.82 -8.26 18.59
C GLN A 405 -3.67 -9.53 18.78
N GLY A 406 -4.64 -9.80 17.89
CA GLY A 406 -5.64 -10.86 18.05
C GLY A 406 -5.46 -12.12 17.19
N ASP A 407 -4.59 -12.09 16.17
CA ASP A 407 -4.50 -13.17 15.17
C ASP A 407 -4.22 -14.53 15.79
N ARG A 408 -3.25 -14.62 16.68
CA ARG A 408 -2.87 -15.89 17.31
C ARG A 408 -3.99 -16.45 18.18
N GLN A 409 -4.68 -15.57 18.91
CA GLN A 409 -5.77 -15.97 19.80
C GLN A 409 -7.06 -16.26 19.05
N LYS A 410 -7.35 -15.49 17.99
CA LYS A 410 -8.47 -15.76 17.07
C LYS A 410 -8.29 -17.06 16.31
N LEU A 411 -7.09 -17.36 15.82
CA LEU A 411 -6.78 -18.62 15.14
C LEU A 411 -6.90 -19.82 16.09
N LEU A 412 -6.45 -19.71 17.33
CA LEU A 412 -6.62 -20.76 18.35
C LEU A 412 -8.11 -21.03 18.66
N ASN A 413 -8.94 -19.99 18.62
CA ASN A 413 -10.38 -20.09 18.91
C ASN A 413 -11.24 -20.23 17.62
N LEU A 414 -10.61 -20.39 16.44
CA LEU A 414 -11.29 -20.41 15.15
C LEU A 414 -12.40 -21.46 15.10
N LYS A 415 -12.08 -22.69 15.52
CA LYS A 415 -13.04 -23.81 15.56
C LYS A 415 -14.26 -23.50 16.42
N GLU A 416 -14.06 -22.97 17.62
CA GLU A 416 -15.14 -22.60 18.56
C GLU A 416 -16.02 -21.49 17.97
N THR A 417 -15.41 -20.52 17.31
CA THR A 417 -16.14 -19.41 16.68
C THR A 417 -16.96 -19.89 15.49
N LEU A 418 -16.39 -20.77 14.65
CA LEU A 418 -17.12 -21.38 13.52
C LEU A 418 -18.30 -22.24 13.99
N LYS A 419 -18.14 -23.03 15.08
CA LYS A 419 -19.24 -23.82 15.66
C LYS A 419 -20.43 -23.01 16.14
N LYS A 420 -20.22 -21.79 16.61
CA LYS A 420 -21.33 -20.89 16.99
C LYS A 420 -22.22 -20.51 15.79
N ARG A 421 -21.63 -20.51 14.60
CA ARG A 421 -22.34 -20.13 13.38
C ARG A 421 -22.83 -21.32 12.57
N VAL A 422 -21.99 -22.34 12.39
CA VAL A 422 -22.30 -23.54 11.61
C VAL A 422 -22.61 -24.68 12.55
N ILE A 423 -23.81 -25.25 12.45
CA ILE A 423 -24.30 -26.30 13.32
C ILE A 423 -24.28 -27.63 12.56
N GLY A 424 -23.76 -28.69 13.22
CA GLY A 424 -23.87 -30.07 12.73
C GLY A 424 -22.84 -30.52 11.70
N GLN A 425 -21.72 -29.80 11.56
CA GLN A 425 -20.60 -30.14 10.66
C GLN A 425 -19.24 -30.11 11.39
N ASP A 426 -19.20 -30.66 12.60
CA ASP A 426 -18.04 -30.54 13.50
C ASP A 426 -16.72 -31.07 12.91
N ASP A 427 -16.78 -32.19 12.17
CA ASP A 427 -15.59 -32.79 11.53
C ASP A 427 -15.07 -31.86 10.42
N ALA A 428 -15.96 -31.32 9.59
CA ALA A 428 -15.60 -30.37 8.55
C ALA A 428 -14.96 -29.11 9.12
N LEU A 429 -15.53 -28.54 10.19
CA LEU A 429 -14.97 -27.37 10.86
C LEU A 429 -13.61 -27.63 11.49
N THR A 430 -13.39 -28.84 12.01
CA THR A 430 -12.10 -29.24 12.57
C THR A 430 -11.04 -29.27 11.48
N LEU A 431 -11.27 -29.98 10.38
CA LEU A 431 -10.32 -30.10 9.27
C LEU A 431 -9.95 -28.75 8.70
N VAL A 432 -10.94 -27.89 8.48
CA VAL A 432 -10.71 -26.53 7.94
C VAL A 432 -9.91 -25.67 8.92
N SER A 433 -10.25 -25.70 10.21
CA SER A 433 -9.53 -24.92 11.22
C SER A 433 -8.09 -25.37 11.36
N ASP A 434 -7.83 -26.68 11.42
CA ASP A 434 -6.49 -27.25 11.56
C ASP A 434 -5.61 -26.95 10.33
N ALA A 435 -6.17 -26.98 9.13
CA ALA A 435 -5.44 -26.61 7.91
C ALA A 435 -5.03 -25.12 7.90
N ILE A 436 -5.92 -24.24 8.28
CA ILE A 436 -5.65 -22.78 8.36
C ILE A 436 -4.59 -22.50 9.45
N ILE A 437 -4.68 -23.15 10.60
CA ILE A 437 -3.68 -23.00 11.68
C ILE A 437 -2.31 -23.51 11.22
N ARG A 438 -2.22 -24.66 10.55
CA ARG A 438 -0.96 -25.17 9.97
C ARG A 438 -0.33 -24.18 9.01
N GLN A 439 -1.10 -23.60 8.09
CA GLN A 439 -0.61 -22.64 7.11
C GLN A 439 -0.10 -21.35 7.78
N ARG A 440 -0.85 -20.82 8.72
CA ARG A 440 -0.49 -19.59 9.45
C ARG A 440 0.65 -19.77 10.46
N SER A 441 0.98 -20.99 10.83
CA SER A 441 2.14 -21.29 11.70
C SER A 441 3.48 -21.21 10.96
N GLY A 442 3.49 -20.98 9.65
CA GLY A 442 4.71 -20.87 8.83
C GLY A 442 5.40 -22.22 8.52
N ILE A 443 4.70 -23.34 8.73
CA ILE A 443 5.24 -24.67 8.45
C ILE A 443 5.15 -25.01 6.96
N GLN A 444 4.19 -24.42 6.25
CA GLN A 444 3.99 -24.62 4.81
C GLN A 444 4.69 -23.54 3.96
N ASP A 445 4.76 -23.78 2.63
CA ASP A 445 5.38 -22.87 1.68
C ASP A 445 4.63 -21.53 1.63
N ALA A 446 5.33 -20.44 1.94
CA ALA A 446 4.80 -19.07 1.93
C ALA A 446 4.32 -18.59 0.54
N LYS A 447 4.59 -19.38 -0.51
CA LYS A 447 4.14 -19.04 -1.88
C LYS A 447 2.71 -19.47 -2.16
N ARG A 448 2.12 -20.37 -1.38
CA ARG A 448 0.79 -20.94 -1.61
C ARG A 448 -0.32 -20.09 -0.97
N PRO A 449 -1.61 -20.21 -1.40
CA PRO A 449 -2.74 -19.62 -0.71
C PRO A 449 -2.83 -20.00 0.77
N ILE A 450 -3.54 -19.22 1.60
CA ILE A 450 -3.76 -19.49 3.04
C ILE A 450 -4.41 -20.86 3.28
N GLY A 451 -5.20 -21.33 2.34
CA GLY A 451 -5.82 -22.65 2.39
C GLY A 451 -6.54 -22.97 1.10
N SER A 452 -6.56 -24.24 0.75
CA SER A 452 -7.25 -24.77 -0.42
C SER A 452 -8.10 -25.97 -0.03
N PHE A 453 -9.41 -25.87 -0.27
CA PHE A 453 -10.39 -26.83 0.21
C PHE A 453 -11.28 -27.34 -0.92
N LEU A 454 -11.57 -28.63 -0.91
CA LEU A 454 -12.63 -29.23 -1.73
C LEU A 454 -13.77 -29.67 -0.82
N PHE A 455 -14.91 -28.97 -0.87
CA PHE A 455 -16.10 -29.27 -0.08
C PHE A 455 -17.05 -30.19 -0.87
N LEU A 456 -17.26 -31.38 -0.37
CA LEU A 456 -18.09 -32.40 -0.99
C LEU A 456 -19.34 -32.69 -0.15
N GLY A 457 -20.46 -32.83 -0.79
CA GLY A 457 -21.70 -33.19 -0.10
C GLY A 457 -22.96 -32.70 -0.81
N PRO A 458 -24.14 -33.12 -0.35
CA PRO A 458 -25.40 -32.74 -0.92
C PRO A 458 -25.67 -31.22 -0.90
N THR A 459 -26.62 -30.77 -1.65
CA THR A 459 -27.07 -29.36 -1.62
C THR A 459 -27.71 -29.04 -0.27
N GLY A 460 -27.49 -27.86 0.28
CA GLY A 460 -28.16 -27.41 1.51
C GLY A 460 -27.53 -27.89 2.83
N VAL A 461 -26.44 -28.61 2.83
CA VAL A 461 -25.76 -29.10 4.08
C VAL A 461 -24.86 -28.07 4.76
N GLY A 462 -24.74 -26.85 4.19
CA GLY A 462 -23.99 -25.76 4.82
C GLY A 462 -22.60 -25.45 4.22
N LYS A 463 -22.24 -25.99 3.04
CA LYS A 463 -20.95 -25.71 2.37
C LYS A 463 -20.66 -24.21 2.23
N THR A 464 -21.62 -23.46 1.67
CA THR A 464 -21.50 -22.00 1.49
C THR A 464 -21.53 -21.24 2.83
N GLU A 465 -22.24 -21.77 3.84
CA GLU A 465 -22.30 -21.14 5.15
C GLU A 465 -20.96 -21.24 5.89
N VAL A 466 -20.22 -22.34 5.72
CA VAL A 466 -18.84 -22.45 6.23
C VAL A 466 -17.92 -21.40 5.58
N ALA A 467 -18.04 -21.20 4.26
CA ALA A 467 -17.28 -20.15 3.58
C ALA A 467 -17.59 -18.75 4.13
N LYS A 468 -18.89 -18.44 4.36
CA LYS A 468 -19.31 -17.17 4.98
C LYS A 468 -18.79 -17.02 6.39
N ALA A 469 -18.90 -18.07 7.21
CA ALA A 469 -18.39 -18.06 8.57
C ALA A 469 -16.88 -17.85 8.63
N LEU A 470 -16.13 -18.46 7.71
CA LEU A 470 -14.68 -18.25 7.58
C LEU A 470 -14.35 -16.81 7.19
N ALA A 471 -15.08 -16.23 6.22
CA ALA A 471 -14.85 -14.84 5.82
C ALA A 471 -15.09 -13.87 6.98
N GLU A 472 -16.17 -14.06 7.73
CA GLU A 472 -16.45 -13.27 8.92
C GLU A 472 -15.40 -13.44 10.02
N CYS A 473 -14.93 -14.67 10.25
CA CYS A 473 -13.92 -14.94 11.28
C CYS A 473 -12.53 -14.42 10.93
N LEU A 474 -12.11 -14.56 9.66
CA LEU A 474 -10.75 -14.26 9.22
C LEU A 474 -10.60 -12.86 8.65
N PHE A 475 -11.66 -12.34 8.02
CA PHE A 475 -11.65 -11.05 7.33
C PHE A 475 -12.70 -10.06 7.90
N ASP A 476 -13.35 -10.42 9.02
CA ASP A 476 -14.35 -9.63 9.76
C ASP A 476 -15.58 -9.19 8.92
N SER A 477 -15.78 -9.73 7.72
CA SER A 477 -16.96 -9.45 6.89
C SER A 477 -17.26 -10.60 5.93
N GLU A 478 -18.54 -10.91 5.77
CA GLU A 478 -19.02 -11.83 4.74
C GLU A 478 -18.82 -11.32 3.31
N GLU A 479 -18.63 -10.00 3.13
CA GLU A 479 -18.43 -9.39 1.81
C GLU A 479 -17.03 -9.70 1.21
N HIS A 480 -16.13 -10.29 2.00
CA HIS A 480 -14.84 -10.77 1.54
C HIS A 480 -14.92 -12.16 0.87
N ILE A 481 -16.08 -12.48 0.27
CA ILE A 481 -16.24 -13.67 -0.57
C ILE A 481 -16.41 -13.23 -2.03
N ILE A 482 -15.60 -13.86 -2.89
CA ILE A 482 -15.71 -13.75 -4.34
C ILE A 482 -16.25 -15.11 -4.83
N ARG A 483 -17.47 -15.13 -5.39
CA ARG A 483 -18.10 -16.36 -5.83
C ARG A 483 -18.10 -16.46 -7.34
N PHE A 484 -17.70 -17.63 -7.84
CA PHE A 484 -17.79 -18.03 -9.24
C PHE A 484 -18.60 -19.32 -9.36
N ASP A 485 -19.65 -19.30 -10.14
CA ASP A 485 -20.41 -20.49 -10.49
C ASP A 485 -19.79 -21.14 -11.71
N MET A 486 -19.25 -22.34 -11.54
CA MET A 486 -18.52 -23.04 -12.60
C MET A 486 -19.42 -23.55 -13.73
N SER A 487 -20.74 -23.55 -13.52
CA SER A 487 -21.69 -23.80 -14.61
C SER A 487 -21.67 -22.75 -15.72
N GLU A 488 -21.18 -21.52 -15.42
CA GLU A 488 -20.97 -20.47 -16.42
C GLU A 488 -19.66 -20.64 -17.22
N TYR A 489 -18.79 -21.56 -16.80
CA TYR A 489 -17.45 -21.79 -17.38
C TYR A 489 -17.30 -23.21 -17.96
N MET A 490 -18.38 -23.75 -18.53
CA MET A 490 -18.40 -25.08 -19.15
C MET A 490 -17.71 -25.12 -20.51
N GLU A 491 -17.58 -23.99 -21.19
CA GLU A 491 -17.02 -23.89 -22.54
C GLU A 491 -15.62 -23.28 -22.54
N SER A 492 -14.77 -23.69 -23.48
CA SER A 492 -13.37 -23.25 -23.55
C SER A 492 -13.23 -21.72 -23.67
N HIS A 493 -14.13 -21.07 -24.43
CA HIS A 493 -14.07 -19.60 -24.56
C HIS A 493 -14.46 -18.86 -23.27
N SER A 494 -15.22 -19.48 -22.38
CA SER A 494 -15.59 -18.88 -21.08
C SER A 494 -14.39 -18.79 -20.13
N VAL A 495 -13.36 -19.64 -20.32
CA VAL A 495 -12.15 -19.64 -19.50
C VAL A 495 -11.37 -18.32 -19.64
N SER A 496 -11.38 -17.72 -20.83
CA SER A 496 -10.74 -16.42 -21.06
C SER A 496 -11.42 -15.28 -20.25
N ARG A 497 -12.67 -15.44 -19.85
CA ARG A 497 -13.34 -14.45 -18.97
C ARG A 497 -12.72 -14.44 -17.56
N LEU A 498 -12.14 -15.54 -17.07
CA LEU A 498 -11.47 -15.58 -15.78
C LEU A 498 -10.15 -14.82 -15.76
N ILE A 499 -9.34 -14.97 -16.83
CA ILE A 499 -7.97 -14.42 -16.90
C ILE A 499 -7.85 -13.21 -17.83
N GLY A 500 -8.89 -12.90 -18.59
CA GLY A 500 -8.92 -11.85 -19.61
C GLY A 500 -8.78 -12.39 -21.05
N ALA A 501 -9.31 -11.64 -22.00
CA ALA A 501 -9.23 -11.99 -23.42
C ALA A 501 -7.80 -11.78 -23.97
N PRO A 502 -7.31 -12.61 -24.91
CA PRO A 502 -6.02 -12.39 -25.57
C PRO A 502 -5.98 -11.07 -26.33
N PRO A 503 -4.78 -10.52 -26.62
CA PRO A 503 -4.62 -9.31 -27.42
C PRO A 503 -5.33 -9.41 -28.76
N GLY A 504 -6.12 -8.40 -29.12
CA GLY A 504 -6.87 -8.32 -30.36
C GLY A 504 -8.29 -8.88 -30.31
N TYR A 505 -8.75 -9.44 -29.19
CA TYR A 505 -10.13 -9.88 -28.98
C TYR A 505 -10.92 -8.85 -28.20
N VAL A 506 -12.25 -8.84 -28.41
CA VAL A 506 -13.19 -7.97 -27.65
C VAL A 506 -13.11 -8.31 -26.16
N GLY A 507 -13.00 -7.27 -25.31
CA GLY A 507 -12.87 -7.42 -23.86
C GLY A 507 -11.41 -7.51 -23.35
N TYR A 508 -10.40 -7.31 -24.18
CA TYR A 508 -8.99 -7.30 -23.75
C TYR A 508 -8.71 -6.23 -22.69
N ASP A 509 -9.31 -5.04 -22.82
CA ASP A 509 -9.10 -3.92 -21.89
C ASP A 509 -9.85 -4.09 -20.55
N GLU A 510 -10.84 -4.97 -20.49
CA GLU A 510 -11.64 -5.19 -19.28
C GLU A 510 -10.92 -6.05 -18.22
N GLY A 511 -9.86 -6.78 -18.63
CA GLY A 511 -9.16 -7.72 -17.74
C GLY A 511 -9.97 -8.98 -17.43
N GLY A 512 -9.40 -9.90 -16.65
CA GLY A 512 -10.08 -11.12 -16.24
C GLY A 512 -10.94 -10.94 -15.00
N GLN A 513 -12.12 -11.54 -14.97
CA GLN A 513 -13.04 -11.42 -13.83
C GLN A 513 -12.41 -11.92 -12.52
N LEU A 514 -11.69 -13.04 -12.55
CA LEU A 514 -11.01 -13.60 -11.38
C LEU A 514 -9.82 -12.71 -10.97
N THR A 515 -8.97 -12.37 -11.94
CA THR A 515 -7.76 -11.59 -11.68
C THR A 515 -8.07 -10.18 -11.18
N GLU A 516 -9.07 -9.49 -11.76
CA GLU A 516 -9.49 -8.17 -11.31
C GLU A 516 -10.19 -8.20 -9.94
N ALA A 517 -11.01 -9.24 -9.68
CA ALA A 517 -11.68 -9.39 -8.39
C ALA A 517 -10.66 -9.57 -7.24
N VAL A 518 -9.65 -10.43 -7.44
CA VAL A 518 -8.59 -10.68 -6.45
C VAL A 518 -7.66 -9.46 -6.30
N ARG A 519 -7.34 -8.78 -7.40
CA ARG A 519 -6.54 -7.54 -7.34
C ARG A 519 -7.23 -6.46 -6.50
N ARG A 520 -8.56 -6.36 -6.58
CA ARG A 520 -9.35 -5.40 -5.77
C ARG A 520 -9.55 -5.86 -4.32
N LYS A 521 -9.61 -7.18 -4.09
CA LYS A 521 -9.82 -7.79 -2.78
C LYS A 521 -8.80 -8.91 -2.55
N PRO A 522 -7.52 -8.59 -2.28
CA PRO A 522 -6.47 -9.60 -2.14
C PRO A 522 -6.64 -10.49 -0.91
N TYR A 523 -7.41 -10.04 0.09
CA TYR A 523 -7.78 -10.80 1.27
C TYR A 523 -9.24 -11.23 1.14
N SER A 524 -9.45 -12.38 0.55
CA SER A 524 -10.81 -12.88 0.29
C SER A 524 -10.86 -14.40 0.25
N ILE A 525 -12.05 -14.92 0.42
CA ILE A 525 -12.37 -16.31 0.10
C ILE A 525 -12.86 -16.36 -1.34
N ILE A 526 -12.21 -17.18 -2.14
CA ILE A 526 -12.63 -17.44 -3.51
C ILE A 526 -13.41 -18.75 -3.50
N LEU A 527 -14.69 -18.66 -3.73
CA LEU A 527 -15.61 -19.79 -3.76
C LEU A 527 -15.90 -20.17 -5.22
N PHE A 528 -15.39 -21.29 -5.65
CA PHE A 528 -15.73 -21.92 -6.93
C PHE A 528 -16.84 -22.96 -6.69
N ASP A 529 -18.04 -22.64 -7.13
CA ASP A 529 -19.20 -23.49 -6.91
C ASP A 529 -19.40 -24.47 -8.08
N GLU A 530 -19.73 -25.72 -7.79
CA GLU A 530 -19.98 -26.81 -8.76
C GLU A 530 -18.79 -27.05 -9.72
N VAL A 531 -17.58 -27.22 -9.15
CA VAL A 531 -16.33 -27.33 -9.94
C VAL A 531 -16.32 -28.50 -10.92
N GLU A 532 -17.14 -29.54 -10.70
CA GLU A 532 -17.32 -30.67 -11.63
C GLU A 532 -17.86 -30.26 -12.99
N LYS A 533 -18.52 -29.10 -13.08
CA LYS A 533 -19.11 -28.58 -14.33
C LYS A 533 -18.13 -27.75 -15.16
N ALA A 534 -17.00 -27.36 -14.57
CA ALA A 534 -16.00 -26.51 -15.21
C ALA A 534 -15.35 -27.18 -16.42
N HIS A 535 -15.03 -26.37 -17.44
CA HIS A 535 -14.19 -26.84 -18.55
C HIS A 535 -12.81 -27.28 -18.06
N ARG A 536 -12.20 -28.25 -18.73
CA ARG A 536 -10.89 -28.81 -18.32
C ARG A 536 -9.76 -27.77 -18.21
N ASP A 537 -9.81 -26.70 -18.99
CA ASP A 537 -8.81 -25.64 -18.97
C ASP A 537 -8.88 -24.79 -17.68
N VAL A 538 -10.03 -24.72 -17.00
CA VAL A 538 -10.15 -24.05 -15.69
C VAL A 538 -9.26 -24.72 -14.65
N PHE A 539 -9.12 -26.05 -14.71
CA PHE A 539 -8.24 -26.78 -13.80
C PHE A 539 -6.75 -26.42 -13.94
N ASN A 540 -6.34 -25.99 -15.14
CA ASN A 540 -4.97 -25.51 -15.34
C ASN A 540 -4.74 -24.17 -14.62
N ILE A 541 -5.76 -23.30 -14.56
CA ILE A 541 -5.73 -22.07 -13.77
C ILE A 541 -5.64 -22.40 -12.28
N PHE A 542 -6.45 -23.36 -11.80
CA PHE A 542 -6.39 -23.78 -10.40
C PHE A 542 -5.03 -24.34 -10.02
N LEU A 543 -4.41 -25.17 -10.86
CA LEU A 543 -3.07 -25.68 -10.62
C LEU A 543 -2.06 -24.54 -10.45
N GLN A 544 -2.09 -23.53 -11.32
CA GLN A 544 -1.17 -22.40 -11.21
C GLN A 544 -1.38 -21.60 -9.91
N ILE A 545 -2.63 -21.38 -9.51
CA ILE A 545 -2.97 -20.68 -8.26
C ILE A 545 -2.50 -21.49 -7.05
N LEU A 546 -2.77 -22.80 -7.04
CA LEU A 546 -2.48 -23.67 -5.90
C LEU A 546 -0.97 -23.96 -5.74
N ASP A 547 -0.19 -23.93 -6.82
CA ASP A 547 1.27 -24.16 -6.79
C ASP A 547 2.05 -22.89 -6.50
N ASP A 548 1.83 -21.87 -7.34
CA ASP A 548 2.64 -20.65 -7.34
C ASP A 548 2.03 -19.54 -6.48
N GLY A 549 0.75 -19.65 -6.06
CA GLY A 549 -0.01 -18.59 -5.37
C GLY A 549 -0.14 -17.33 -6.19
N ARG A 550 -0.04 -17.43 -7.51
CA ARG A 550 -0.14 -16.29 -8.43
C ARG A 550 -0.74 -16.71 -9.76
N LEU A 551 -1.35 -15.75 -10.44
CA LEU A 551 -1.90 -15.95 -11.77
C LEU A 551 -1.52 -14.74 -12.64
N THR A 552 -1.05 -14.99 -13.87
CA THR A 552 -0.76 -13.91 -14.82
C THR A 552 -1.99 -13.68 -15.69
N ASP A 553 -2.47 -12.45 -15.76
CA ASP A 553 -3.60 -12.09 -16.61
C ASP A 553 -3.18 -11.97 -18.10
N SER A 554 -4.16 -11.79 -18.98
CA SER A 554 -3.94 -11.62 -20.42
C SER A 554 -3.13 -10.36 -20.79
N GLN A 555 -3.03 -9.38 -19.89
CA GLN A 555 -2.25 -8.17 -20.05
C GLN A 555 -0.81 -8.31 -19.52
N GLY A 556 -0.43 -9.51 -19.05
CA GLY A 556 0.89 -9.80 -18.47
C GLY A 556 1.09 -9.33 -17.04
N ARG A 557 0.01 -8.90 -16.34
CA ARG A 557 0.08 -8.50 -14.93
C ARG A 557 -0.01 -9.75 -14.05
N VAL A 558 0.85 -9.82 -13.05
CA VAL A 558 0.86 -10.92 -12.07
C VAL A 558 -0.05 -10.53 -10.91
N VAL A 559 -1.06 -11.38 -10.64
CA VAL A 559 -1.99 -11.22 -9.51
C VAL A 559 -1.63 -12.22 -8.43
N ASP A 560 -1.51 -11.74 -7.19
CA ASP A 560 -1.10 -12.54 -6.02
C ASP A 560 -2.33 -13.13 -5.33
N PHE A 561 -2.30 -14.46 -5.10
CA PHE A 561 -3.34 -15.24 -4.42
C PHE A 561 -2.90 -15.76 -3.05
N LYS A 562 -1.69 -15.42 -2.58
CA LYS A 562 -1.13 -15.93 -1.31
C LYS A 562 -1.97 -15.60 -0.09
N ASN A 563 -2.71 -14.49 -0.16
CA ASN A 563 -3.56 -14.04 0.93
C ASN A 563 -5.02 -14.47 0.78
N THR A 564 -5.32 -15.35 -0.17
CA THR A 564 -6.68 -15.85 -0.40
C THR A 564 -6.87 -17.25 0.19
N ILE A 565 -8.14 -17.62 0.41
CA ILE A 565 -8.55 -18.99 0.71
C ILE A 565 -9.36 -19.47 -0.48
N ILE A 566 -8.98 -20.61 -1.04
CA ILE A 566 -9.64 -21.22 -2.18
C ILE A 566 -10.61 -22.30 -1.67
N ILE A 567 -11.88 -22.15 -1.95
CA ILE A 567 -12.90 -23.15 -1.63
C ILE A 567 -13.57 -23.59 -2.94
N MET A 568 -13.46 -24.84 -3.24
CA MET A 568 -14.12 -25.50 -4.35
C MET A 568 -15.27 -26.35 -3.80
N THR A 569 -16.51 -26.17 -4.29
CA THR A 569 -17.62 -27.04 -3.90
C THR A 569 -17.97 -28.01 -5.01
N SER A 570 -18.40 -29.20 -4.65
CA SER A 570 -18.88 -30.20 -5.60
C SER A 570 -19.98 -31.08 -4.99
N ASN A 571 -20.83 -31.55 -5.85
CA ASN A 571 -21.91 -32.49 -5.51
C ASN A 571 -21.56 -33.95 -5.86
N ILE A 572 -20.33 -34.21 -6.33
CA ILE A 572 -19.86 -35.56 -6.65
C ILE A 572 -19.97 -36.47 -5.41
N GLY A 573 -20.50 -37.64 -5.60
CA GLY A 573 -20.63 -38.65 -4.53
C GLY A 573 -21.73 -38.35 -3.49
N SER A 574 -22.56 -37.32 -3.71
CA SER A 574 -23.66 -36.95 -2.79
C SER A 574 -24.64 -38.11 -2.54
N GLU A 575 -24.87 -38.93 -3.55
CA GLU A 575 -25.73 -40.12 -3.44
C GLU A 575 -25.21 -41.10 -2.38
N TYR A 576 -23.90 -41.33 -2.31
CA TYR A 576 -23.31 -42.22 -1.31
C TYR A 576 -23.29 -41.61 0.09
N LEU A 577 -23.15 -40.28 0.19
CA LEU A 577 -23.18 -39.59 1.49
C LEU A 577 -24.57 -39.56 2.13
N LEU A 578 -25.62 -39.76 1.33
CA LEU A 578 -27.00 -39.90 1.81
C LEU A 578 -27.30 -41.32 2.30
N THR A 579 -26.47 -42.31 1.99
CA THR A 579 -26.66 -43.71 2.42
C THR A 579 -25.89 -43.98 3.74
N ASN A 580 -26.38 -44.96 4.53
CA ASN A 580 -25.72 -45.40 5.75
C ASN A 580 -24.68 -46.55 5.49
N ASP A 581 -24.08 -46.55 4.29
CA ASP A 581 -23.06 -47.57 3.94
C ASP A 581 -21.75 -47.27 4.66
N GLU A 582 -21.17 -48.25 5.33
CA GLU A 582 -19.85 -48.13 6.01
C GLU A 582 -18.72 -47.76 5.04
N ASN A 583 -18.83 -48.19 3.77
CA ASN A 583 -17.82 -47.92 2.74
C ASN A 583 -18.09 -46.62 1.94
N ARG A 584 -19.02 -45.80 2.34
CA ARG A 584 -19.39 -44.54 1.63
C ARG A 584 -18.19 -43.63 1.36
N TYR A 585 -17.32 -43.45 2.32
CA TYR A 585 -16.14 -42.57 2.18
C TYR A 585 -15.14 -43.06 1.14
N ASN A 586 -14.91 -44.39 1.06
CA ASN A 586 -14.00 -44.98 0.06
C ASN A 586 -14.60 -44.83 -1.35
N LYS A 587 -15.90 -45.03 -1.52
CA LYS A 587 -16.59 -44.87 -2.79
C LYS A 587 -16.54 -43.39 -3.26
N VAL A 588 -16.76 -42.43 -2.37
CA VAL A 588 -16.61 -41.01 -2.69
C VAL A 588 -15.18 -40.68 -3.11
N LYS A 589 -14.17 -41.23 -2.42
CA LYS A 589 -12.77 -41.03 -2.74
C LYS A 589 -12.40 -41.58 -4.12
N GLU A 590 -12.92 -42.75 -4.49
CA GLU A 590 -12.73 -43.32 -5.84
C GLU A 590 -13.34 -42.42 -6.93
N LEU A 591 -14.54 -41.89 -6.70
CA LEU A 591 -15.21 -41.00 -7.64
C LEU A 591 -14.44 -39.67 -7.82
N ILE A 592 -13.85 -39.13 -6.75
CA ILE A 592 -13.00 -37.94 -6.83
C ILE A 592 -11.80 -38.21 -7.74
N HIS A 593 -11.12 -39.35 -7.56
CA HIS A 593 -9.98 -39.73 -8.39
C HIS A 593 -10.35 -39.99 -9.86
N GLN A 594 -11.59 -40.35 -10.13
CA GLN A 594 -12.09 -40.51 -11.51
C GLN A 594 -12.48 -39.17 -12.14
N SER A 595 -12.97 -38.22 -11.34
CA SER A 595 -13.51 -36.95 -11.82
C SER A 595 -12.47 -35.85 -11.95
N PHE A 596 -11.48 -35.85 -11.08
CA PHE A 596 -10.42 -34.84 -11.04
C PHE A 596 -9.05 -35.45 -11.33
N LYS A 597 -8.18 -34.67 -11.98
CA LYS A 597 -6.79 -35.09 -12.22
C LYS A 597 -6.05 -35.30 -10.89
N PRO A 598 -5.22 -36.35 -10.73
CA PRO A 598 -4.42 -36.57 -9.53
C PRO A 598 -3.55 -35.37 -9.13
N GLU A 599 -3.06 -34.63 -10.12
CA GLU A 599 -2.27 -33.42 -9.89
C GLU A 599 -3.04 -32.35 -9.09
N LEU A 600 -4.32 -32.14 -9.40
CA LEU A 600 -5.16 -31.18 -8.68
C LEU A 600 -5.43 -31.66 -7.25
N ILE A 601 -5.79 -32.94 -7.09
CA ILE A 601 -6.09 -33.52 -5.78
C ILE A 601 -4.89 -33.40 -4.82
N ASN A 602 -3.68 -33.62 -5.31
CA ASN A 602 -2.45 -33.53 -4.53
C ASN A 602 -2.05 -32.10 -4.13
N ARG A 603 -2.69 -31.08 -4.71
CA ARG A 603 -2.46 -29.65 -4.42
C ARG A 603 -3.49 -29.08 -3.45
N ILE A 604 -4.60 -29.76 -3.24
CA ILE A 604 -5.64 -29.37 -2.29
C ILE A 604 -5.19 -29.74 -0.88
N ASP A 605 -5.23 -28.80 0.05
CA ASP A 605 -4.79 -29.02 1.43
C ASP A 605 -5.71 -29.98 2.17
N GLU A 606 -7.04 -29.86 2.00
CA GLU A 606 -8.00 -30.76 2.63
C GLU A 606 -9.23 -31.00 1.74
N ILE A 607 -9.67 -32.26 1.70
CA ILE A 607 -10.94 -32.67 1.13
C ILE A 607 -11.93 -32.85 2.27
N VAL A 608 -12.94 -31.98 2.32
CA VAL A 608 -13.87 -31.88 3.43
C VAL A 608 -15.22 -32.47 3.02
N LEU A 609 -15.67 -33.51 3.73
CA LEU A 609 -16.94 -34.17 3.50
C LEU A 609 -18.02 -33.59 4.40
N PHE A 610 -19.13 -33.16 3.81
CA PHE A 610 -20.29 -32.65 4.51
C PHE A 610 -21.35 -33.73 4.62
N ASN A 611 -21.68 -34.07 5.84
CA ASN A 611 -22.72 -35.08 6.12
C ASN A 611 -24.12 -34.50 5.98
N SER A 612 -25.10 -35.39 5.75
CA SER A 612 -26.54 -35.02 5.79
C SER A 612 -26.91 -34.54 7.20
N LEU A 613 -27.80 -33.56 7.27
CA LEU A 613 -28.23 -32.97 8.54
C LEU A 613 -29.26 -33.88 9.23
N SER A 614 -29.00 -34.28 10.48
CA SER A 614 -30.01 -34.99 11.29
C SER A 614 -31.16 -34.08 11.66
N LYS A 615 -32.32 -34.67 12.05
CA LYS A 615 -33.50 -33.89 12.47
C LYS A 615 -33.20 -32.93 13.61
N ASP A 616 -32.43 -33.38 14.60
CA ASP A 616 -32.04 -32.56 15.77
C ASP A 616 -31.21 -31.34 15.35
N VAL A 617 -30.30 -31.51 14.39
CA VAL A 617 -29.49 -30.43 13.82
C VAL A 617 -30.36 -29.45 13.02
N GLN A 618 -31.34 -29.96 12.25
CA GLN A 618 -32.27 -29.12 11.52
C GLN A 618 -33.12 -28.26 12.46
N GLU A 619 -33.61 -28.83 13.58
CA GLU A 619 -34.32 -28.06 14.62
C GLU A 619 -33.49 -26.94 15.23
N GLN A 620 -32.20 -27.21 15.49
CA GLN A 620 -31.29 -26.20 16.00
C GLN A 620 -31.05 -25.07 14.98
N ILE A 621 -30.90 -25.41 13.70
CA ILE A 621 -30.75 -24.43 12.62
C ILE A 621 -32.01 -23.56 12.51
N VAL A 622 -33.20 -24.16 12.52
CA VAL A 622 -34.48 -23.44 12.48
C VAL A 622 -34.61 -22.49 13.68
N THR A 623 -34.29 -22.97 14.88
CA THR A 623 -34.32 -22.15 16.10
C THR A 623 -33.40 -20.94 15.99
N LYS A 624 -32.20 -21.14 15.44
CA LYS A 624 -31.24 -20.04 15.19
C LYS A 624 -31.82 -19.03 14.20
N MET A 625 -32.35 -19.48 13.06
CA MET A 625 -32.95 -18.60 12.04
C MET A 625 -34.13 -17.80 12.59
N LEU A 626 -34.97 -18.41 13.43
CA LEU A 626 -36.08 -17.74 14.11
C LEU A 626 -35.59 -16.68 15.09
N ASN A 627 -34.51 -16.96 15.85
CA ASN A 627 -33.90 -15.98 16.76
C ASN A 627 -33.32 -14.78 16.00
N ASP A 628 -32.69 -15.03 14.85
CA ASP A 628 -32.13 -13.94 14.01
C ASP A 628 -33.28 -13.11 13.39
N LEU A 629 -34.39 -13.75 13.01
CA LEU A 629 -35.57 -13.05 12.53
C LEU A 629 -36.21 -12.19 13.65
N THR A 630 -36.34 -12.75 14.86
CA THR A 630 -36.83 -12.01 16.04
C THR A 630 -35.99 -10.76 16.32
N ARG A 631 -34.64 -10.86 16.24
CA ARG A 631 -33.78 -9.72 16.42
C ARG A 631 -34.00 -8.61 15.38
N ARG A 632 -34.18 -9.00 14.10
CA ARG A 632 -34.47 -8.05 13.00
C ARG A 632 -35.83 -7.37 13.16
N ILE A 633 -36.82 -8.11 13.59
CA ILE A 633 -38.18 -7.57 13.79
C ILE A 633 -38.24 -6.66 15.03
N LYS A 634 -37.48 -6.98 16.06
CA LYS A 634 -37.40 -6.18 17.28
C LYS A 634 -36.84 -4.76 17.05
N THR A 635 -36.02 -4.54 16.01
CA THR A 635 -35.59 -3.21 15.58
C THR A 635 -36.74 -2.35 15.07
N GLN A 636 -37.90 -2.96 14.73
CA GLN A 636 -39.12 -2.28 14.30
C GLN A 636 -40.15 -2.14 15.45
N ASN A 637 -39.74 -2.40 16.71
CA ASN A 637 -40.58 -2.38 17.90
C ASN A 637 -41.74 -3.40 17.85
N ILE A 638 -41.53 -4.57 17.21
CA ILE A 638 -42.47 -5.66 17.17
C ILE A 638 -41.88 -6.85 17.90
N ASP A 639 -42.59 -7.36 18.93
CA ASP A 639 -42.24 -8.59 19.62
C ASP A 639 -42.96 -9.78 18.95
N VAL A 640 -42.18 -10.81 18.63
CA VAL A 640 -42.67 -12.04 17.98
C VAL A 640 -42.31 -13.23 18.84
N GLU A 641 -43.31 -14.05 19.19
CA GLU A 641 -43.13 -15.34 19.83
C GLU A 641 -43.45 -16.47 18.85
N PHE A 642 -42.56 -17.45 18.77
CA PHE A 642 -42.79 -18.67 17.98
C PHE A 642 -43.19 -19.80 18.90
N THR A 643 -44.35 -20.43 18.63
CA THR A 643 -44.80 -21.60 19.37
C THR A 643 -44.24 -22.88 18.75
N LYS A 644 -43.93 -23.87 19.61
CA LYS A 644 -43.51 -25.20 19.17
C LYS A 644 -44.76 -25.99 18.70
N ASN A 645 -45.18 -25.82 17.47
CA ASN A 645 -46.16 -26.70 16.84
C ASN A 645 -45.71 -27.05 15.41
#